data_73a50da02b87d9e3f1762cae89d1fc93
#
_entry.id   73a50da02b87d9e3f1762cae89d1fc93
#
_cell.length_a   1.000
_cell.length_b   1.000
_cell.length_c   1.000
_cell.angle_alpha   90.00
_cell.angle_beta   90.00
_cell.angle_gamma   90.00
#
_symmetry.space_group_name_H-M   'P 1'
#
loop_
_entity.id
_entity.type
_entity.pdbx_description
1 polymer ?
#
loop_
_entity_poly.entity_id
_entity_poly.type
_entity_poly.pdbx_seq_one_letter_code
_entity_poly.pdbx_strand_id
1 'polypeptide(L)'
;MTSYANILKPLHLGFTTIKNRVVMGSMHSGLEDRFFNYPKLAAYFGERAKGGVGLIITGGISPNRQGWLLPAGGTMNTLADIPHHRLVTHAVHKHGAKILMQILHSGRYGYHPFSVSSSPIQAPINPFKPRQMSDSQILATIEDYARCASLAKKAGYDGVEIMGSEGYLINQFLSNHVNKRTDRWGGDIENRMRFPVEIVKAIRAKVGEKFIICFRLSMLDLVHDGNTMQEVIIIAKALEKAGITLLNTGIGWHEARIPTIVTSVPRAAFVDYTAEVKQHVSIPVIASNRINMPDVAEEIVASGQADMVQMARPFLADPYWVNKTATNRVDEINTCIACNQACLDHAFKNERVSCLVNPQACFETELVYIKTKKPKRVAVVGGGVAGMSAATVAASRGHAVTLFEANNDVGGQFNLAKVVPGKEEFHETIRYFKVQLKQTGVDVRLNTKVNREQLEREGFDEVVIATGVVPRALKIQGSDAPQVLSYAEVLKGAKVGYKVAVIGAGGIGFDVSEFLLKPPHQPQPQPLAEWQREWGVDPNPNYISEGGTQRPEVEMPVRQIYLLQRKTTPLGIGLGKTSGWVHRAQLKKHAVRMLRGVQYKAVTDEGLWVEHNGHDQLLRVDTIVVCAGQESVKDLVPRENETTLAKYHVIGGAKLAGELDAKRAIREGAELAARL
;
A
#
# COMPACT_ATOMS: atom_id res chain seq x y z
N MET A 1 -5.61 -14.80 -29.31
CA MET A 1 -6.55 -14.14 -28.38
C MET A 1 -5.77 -13.82 -27.12
N THR A 2 -5.98 -12.67 -26.53
CA THR A 2 -5.31 -12.32 -25.27
C THR A 2 -5.85 -13.20 -24.14
N SER A 3 -4.97 -13.68 -23.25
CA SER A 3 -5.36 -14.51 -22.10
C SER A 3 -6.28 -13.78 -21.11
N TYR A 4 -6.45 -12.46 -21.26
CA TYR A 4 -7.16 -11.55 -20.34
C TYR A 4 -8.37 -10.88 -21.01
N ALA A 5 -9.12 -11.64 -21.81
CA ALA A 5 -10.18 -11.11 -22.66
C ALA A 5 -11.34 -10.47 -21.88
N ASN A 6 -11.66 -10.96 -20.67
CA ASN A 6 -12.82 -10.47 -19.92
C ASN A 6 -12.58 -9.10 -19.30
N ILE A 7 -11.41 -8.86 -18.69
CA ILE A 7 -11.09 -7.52 -18.15
C ILE A 7 -10.84 -6.48 -19.24
N LEU A 8 -10.51 -6.90 -20.45
CA LEU A 8 -10.26 -5.99 -21.59
C LEU A 8 -11.52 -5.69 -22.40
N LYS A 9 -12.64 -6.38 -22.16
CA LYS A 9 -13.93 -6.07 -22.81
C LYS A 9 -14.47 -4.70 -22.38
N PRO A 10 -15.06 -3.94 -23.30
CA PRO A 10 -15.81 -2.73 -22.94
C PRO A 10 -16.98 -3.03 -21.99
N LEU A 11 -17.37 -2.02 -21.22
CA LEU A 11 -18.58 -2.02 -20.41
C LEU A 11 -19.51 -0.90 -20.89
N HIS A 12 -20.74 -1.26 -21.29
CA HIS A 12 -21.76 -0.30 -21.75
C HIS A 12 -22.68 0.06 -20.59
N LEU A 13 -22.82 1.36 -20.32
CA LEU A 13 -23.72 1.91 -19.29
C LEU A 13 -24.99 2.52 -19.89
N GLY A 14 -25.36 2.14 -21.12
CA GLY A 14 -26.50 2.68 -21.85
C GLY A 14 -26.18 4.01 -22.55
N PHE A 15 -25.80 5.03 -21.81
CA PHE A 15 -25.50 6.38 -22.34
C PHE A 15 -23.99 6.63 -22.59
N THR A 16 -23.11 5.76 -22.11
CA THR A 16 -21.67 5.86 -22.32
C THR A 16 -21.03 4.46 -22.25
N THR A 17 -19.78 4.35 -22.74
CA THR A 17 -18.99 3.11 -22.73
C THR A 17 -17.66 3.35 -22.04
N ILE A 18 -17.28 2.45 -21.15
CA ILE A 18 -15.94 2.34 -20.55
C ILE A 18 -15.16 1.33 -21.39
N LYS A 19 -13.96 1.69 -21.86
CA LYS A 19 -13.21 0.90 -22.87
C LYS A 19 -12.70 -0.47 -22.40
N ASN A 20 -12.62 -0.70 -21.09
CA ASN A 20 -12.31 -1.99 -20.47
C ASN A 20 -12.84 -2.03 -19.03
N ARG A 21 -12.71 -3.17 -18.35
CA ARG A 21 -13.26 -3.42 -17.01
C ARG A 21 -12.27 -3.17 -15.88
N VAL A 22 -11.24 -2.38 -16.14
CA VAL A 22 -10.19 -2.04 -15.15
C VAL A 22 -10.36 -0.60 -14.68
N VAL A 23 -10.45 -0.44 -13.37
CA VAL A 23 -10.63 0.85 -12.69
C VAL A 23 -9.38 1.22 -11.90
N MET A 24 -8.82 2.41 -12.15
CA MET A 24 -7.88 3.02 -11.23
C MET A 24 -8.67 3.64 -10.07
N GLY A 25 -8.60 3.01 -8.91
CA GLY A 25 -9.33 3.43 -7.72
C GLY A 25 -8.77 4.70 -7.09
N SER A 26 -9.62 5.33 -6.30
CA SER A 26 -9.30 6.55 -5.55
C SER A 26 -8.09 6.37 -4.65
N MET A 27 -7.20 7.36 -4.67
CA MET A 27 -6.08 7.49 -3.75
C MET A 27 -5.73 8.96 -3.57
N HIS A 28 -5.64 9.38 -2.31
CA HIS A 28 -5.15 10.71 -1.96
C HIS A 28 -3.66 10.80 -2.24
N SER A 29 -3.25 11.69 -3.12
CA SER A 29 -1.85 11.84 -3.57
C SER A 29 -1.12 13.00 -2.87
N GLY A 30 -1.88 13.92 -2.26
CA GLY A 30 -1.40 15.20 -1.74
C GLY A 30 -1.21 16.27 -2.82
N LEU A 31 -1.39 15.93 -4.10
CA LEU A 31 -1.35 16.90 -5.21
C LEU A 31 -2.67 17.66 -5.33
N GLU A 32 -3.80 17.04 -5.01
CA GLU A 32 -5.15 17.61 -5.02
C GLU A 32 -5.38 18.70 -3.96
N ASP A 33 -4.53 18.78 -2.94
CA ASP A 33 -4.71 19.71 -1.82
C ASP A 33 -4.27 21.15 -2.12
N ARG A 34 -3.59 21.37 -3.26
CA ARG A 34 -3.10 22.70 -3.65
C ARG A 34 -3.31 22.93 -5.14
N PHE A 35 -3.96 24.05 -5.49
CA PHE A 35 -4.30 24.38 -6.87
C PHE A 35 -3.08 24.42 -7.81
N PHE A 36 -1.91 24.85 -7.34
CA PHE A 36 -0.69 24.93 -8.15
C PHE A 36 -0.09 23.53 -8.46
N ASN A 37 -0.54 22.47 -7.81
CA ASN A 37 -0.13 21.09 -8.10
C ASN A 37 -1.01 20.39 -9.15
N TYR A 38 -2.12 21.01 -9.58
CA TYR A 38 -3.01 20.39 -10.58
C TYR A 38 -2.34 20.07 -11.93
N PRO A 39 -1.34 20.81 -12.44
CA PRO A 39 -0.56 20.37 -13.61
C PRO A 39 0.17 19.04 -13.36
N LYS A 40 0.72 18.80 -12.15
CA LYS A 40 1.35 17.54 -11.77
C LYS A 40 0.31 16.43 -11.61
N LEU A 41 -0.84 16.74 -11.02
CA LEU A 41 -1.98 15.82 -10.89
C LEU A 41 -2.52 15.41 -12.27
N ALA A 42 -2.59 16.34 -13.22
CA ALA A 42 -2.96 16.07 -14.61
C ALA A 42 -1.96 15.14 -15.31
N ALA A 43 -0.66 15.34 -15.10
CA ALA A 43 0.39 14.44 -15.61
C ALA A 43 0.26 13.04 -14.99
N TYR A 44 0.04 12.96 -13.68
CA TYR A 44 -0.16 11.71 -12.95
C TYR A 44 -1.32 10.87 -13.51
N PHE A 45 -2.51 11.45 -13.67
CA PHE A 45 -3.66 10.74 -14.22
C PHE A 45 -3.55 10.51 -15.74
N GLY A 46 -2.98 11.48 -16.46
CA GLY A 46 -2.76 11.37 -17.91
C GLY A 46 -1.86 10.18 -18.26
N GLU A 47 -0.81 9.94 -17.47
CA GLU A 47 0.10 8.79 -17.68
C GLU A 47 -0.62 7.44 -17.51
N ARG A 48 -1.54 7.31 -16.54
CA ARG A 48 -2.34 6.08 -16.33
C ARG A 48 -3.39 5.91 -17.43
N ALA A 49 -3.99 7.00 -17.88
CA ALA A 49 -4.92 6.98 -19.02
C ALA A 49 -4.23 6.53 -20.31
N LYS A 50 -3.00 7.04 -20.57
CA LYS A 50 -2.11 6.60 -21.64
C LYS A 50 -1.71 5.12 -21.47
N GLY A 51 -1.54 4.67 -20.23
CA GLY A 51 -1.29 3.28 -19.86
C GLY A 51 -2.47 2.32 -20.08
N GLY A 52 -3.61 2.82 -20.58
CA GLY A 52 -4.71 1.99 -21.08
C GLY A 52 -5.88 1.81 -20.12
N VAL A 53 -5.84 2.34 -18.89
CA VAL A 53 -6.95 2.17 -17.92
C VAL A 53 -8.27 2.70 -18.49
N GLY A 54 -9.39 1.99 -18.22
CA GLY A 54 -10.71 2.35 -18.74
C GLY A 54 -11.40 3.46 -17.95
N LEU A 55 -11.31 3.37 -16.64
CA LEU A 55 -11.95 4.32 -15.71
C LEU A 55 -10.96 4.74 -14.63
N ILE A 56 -10.91 6.03 -14.33
CA ILE A 56 -10.11 6.62 -13.25
C ILE A 56 -11.05 7.25 -12.21
N ILE A 57 -10.74 7.07 -10.92
CA ILE A 57 -11.42 7.75 -9.83
C ILE A 57 -10.35 8.59 -9.09
N THR A 58 -10.62 9.87 -8.91
CA THR A 58 -9.69 10.80 -8.26
C THR A 58 -9.52 10.50 -6.77
N GLY A 59 -8.53 11.10 -6.13
CA GLY A 59 -8.50 11.25 -4.66
C GLY A 59 -9.75 11.99 -4.18
N GLY A 60 -10.05 11.84 -2.88
CA GLY A 60 -11.24 12.41 -2.28
C GLY A 60 -11.24 13.93 -2.30
N ILE A 61 -12.29 14.53 -2.86
CA ILE A 61 -12.53 15.98 -2.94
C ILE A 61 -13.72 16.30 -2.03
N SER A 62 -13.54 17.25 -1.12
CA SER A 62 -14.58 17.61 -0.16
C SER A 62 -15.67 18.48 -0.79
N PRO A 63 -16.98 18.23 -0.47
CA PRO A 63 -18.08 19.07 -0.93
C PRO A 63 -18.19 20.40 -0.16
N ASN A 64 -17.59 20.48 1.03
CA ASN A 64 -17.61 21.66 1.90
C ASN A 64 -16.44 21.64 2.90
N ARG A 65 -16.26 22.72 3.69
CA ARG A 65 -15.15 22.86 4.66
C ARG A 65 -15.22 21.87 5.82
N GLN A 66 -16.41 21.47 6.24
CA GLN A 66 -16.58 20.49 7.34
C GLN A 66 -16.12 19.08 6.91
N GLY A 67 -16.17 18.82 5.61
CA GLY A 67 -15.74 17.56 5.03
C GLY A 67 -14.25 17.43 4.75
N TRP A 68 -13.43 18.43 4.98
CA TRP A 68 -12.00 18.36 4.79
C TRP A 68 -11.37 17.20 5.57
N LEU A 69 -10.46 16.47 4.95
CA LEU A 69 -9.63 15.51 5.66
C LEU A 69 -8.55 16.24 6.48
N LEU A 70 -7.89 17.21 5.85
CA LEU A 70 -6.91 18.14 6.45
C LEU A 70 -7.34 19.59 6.16
N PRO A 71 -6.95 20.56 7.00
CA PRO A 71 -7.29 21.97 6.76
C PRO A 71 -6.84 22.44 5.36
N ALA A 72 -7.76 23.06 4.65
CA ALA A 72 -7.56 23.52 3.28
C ALA A 72 -7.21 22.38 2.27
N GLY A 73 -7.68 21.17 2.51
CA GLY A 73 -7.61 20.06 1.56
C GLY A 73 -8.47 20.30 0.31
N GLY A 74 -8.32 19.42 -0.68
CA GLY A 74 -9.01 19.52 -1.97
C GLY A 74 -10.53 19.68 -1.82
N THR A 75 -11.10 20.68 -2.46
CA THR A 75 -12.51 21.04 -2.34
C THR A 75 -13.06 21.40 -3.72
N MET A 76 -14.32 21.03 -3.99
CA MET A 76 -15.06 21.45 -5.17
C MET A 76 -16.41 22.04 -4.72
N ASN A 77 -16.46 23.35 -4.43
CA ASN A 77 -17.66 23.98 -3.92
C ASN A 77 -17.99 25.33 -4.59
N THR A 78 -17.09 25.85 -5.44
CA THR A 78 -17.25 27.11 -6.17
C THR A 78 -16.92 26.96 -7.67
N LEU A 79 -17.34 27.92 -8.47
CA LEU A 79 -16.97 27.98 -9.91
C LEU A 79 -15.45 28.19 -10.11
N ALA A 80 -14.76 28.79 -9.13
CA ALA A 80 -13.33 29.03 -9.18
C ALA A 80 -12.49 27.74 -9.16
N ASP A 81 -13.05 26.63 -8.70
CA ASP A 81 -12.36 25.33 -8.65
C ASP A 81 -12.31 24.65 -10.03
N ILE A 82 -13.25 24.99 -10.95
CA ILE A 82 -13.41 24.34 -12.25
C ILE A 82 -12.16 24.38 -13.14
N PRO A 83 -11.44 25.50 -13.32
CA PRO A 83 -10.30 25.57 -14.24
C PRO A 83 -9.20 24.58 -13.92
N HIS A 84 -8.89 24.37 -12.63
CA HIS A 84 -7.85 23.44 -12.20
C HIS A 84 -8.24 21.99 -12.50
N HIS A 85 -9.46 21.60 -12.20
CA HIS A 85 -9.98 20.27 -12.48
C HIS A 85 -10.06 19.95 -13.98
N ARG A 86 -10.29 20.97 -14.84
CA ARG A 86 -10.28 20.80 -16.30
C ARG A 86 -8.92 20.36 -16.85
N LEU A 87 -7.81 20.75 -16.21
CA LEU A 87 -6.48 20.25 -16.59
C LEU A 87 -6.43 18.73 -16.46
N VAL A 88 -7.00 18.20 -15.38
CA VAL A 88 -7.03 16.75 -15.09
C VAL A 88 -7.94 16.02 -16.08
N THR A 89 -9.18 16.45 -16.24
CA THR A 89 -10.15 15.79 -17.14
C THR A 89 -9.67 15.80 -18.58
N HIS A 90 -9.10 16.92 -19.05
CA HIS A 90 -8.51 17.01 -20.39
C HIS A 90 -7.34 16.03 -20.59
N ALA A 91 -6.42 15.95 -19.63
CA ALA A 91 -5.28 15.04 -19.71
C ALA A 91 -5.71 13.56 -19.81
N VAL A 92 -6.78 13.18 -19.10
CA VAL A 92 -7.31 11.81 -19.12
C VAL A 92 -8.05 11.52 -20.42
N HIS A 93 -8.94 12.42 -20.85
CA HIS A 93 -9.74 12.26 -22.06
C HIS A 93 -8.90 12.19 -23.34
N LYS A 94 -7.75 12.88 -23.37
CA LYS A 94 -6.78 12.79 -24.49
C LYS A 94 -6.40 11.33 -24.83
N HIS A 95 -6.50 10.41 -23.86
CA HIS A 95 -6.17 8.99 -24.01
C HIS A 95 -7.41 8.07 -24.01
N GLY A 96 -8.62 8.63 -24.14
CA GLY A 96 -9.87 7.87 -24.26
C GLY A 96 -10.28 7.12 -22.97
N ALA A 97 -9.75 7.47 -21.81
CA ALA A 97 -10.23 6.98 -20.53
C ALA A 97 -11.35 7.85 -19.99
N LYS A 98 -12.20 7.29 -19.13
CA LYS A 98 -13.21 8.01 -18.36
C LYS A 98 -12.65 8.39 -16.99
N ILE A 99 -13.17 9.49 -16.42
CA ILE A 99 -12.75 9.94 -15.08
C ILE A 99 -13.92 10.38 -14.22
N LEU A 100 -13.97 9.86 -12.99
CA LEU A 100 -14.92 10.26 -11.94
C LEU A 100 -14.18 11.07 -10.87
N MET A 101 -14.84 12.10 -10.34
CA MET A 101 -14.36 12.79 -9.15
C MET A 101 -14.94 12.13 -7.91
N GLN A 102 -14.11 11.64 -6.99
CA GLN A 102 -14.61 11.14 -5.72
C GLN A 102 -15.03 12.30 -4.83
N ILE A 103 -16.30 12.31 -4.39
CA ILE A 103 -16.81 13.25 -3.38
C ILE A 103 -16.68 12.57 -2.01
N LEU A 104 -15.82 13.13 -1.17
CA LEU A 104 -15.50 12.60 0.15
C LEU A 104 -15.74 13.66 1.21
N HIS A 105 -16.57 13.34 2.20
CA HIS A 105 -16.71 14.09 3.44
C HIS A 105 -16.13 13.26 4.59
N SER A 106 -15.07 13.77 5.22
CA SER A 106 -14.31 13.02 6.22
C SER A 106 -15.11 12.63 7.47
N GLY A 107 -16.16 13.40 7.80
CA GLY A 107 -16.92 13.16 9.03
C GLY A 107 -16.02 13.30 10.26
N ARG A 108 -16.12 12.35 11.20
CA ARG A 108 -15.31 12.31 12.42
C ARG A 108 -13.83 12.01 12.20
N TYR A 109 -13.42 11.70 10.95
CA TYR A 109 -12.02 11.50 10.57
C TYR A 109 -11.32 12.79 10.13
N GLY A 110 -12.03 13.93 10.06
CA GLY A 110 -11.44 15.22 9.75
C GLY A 110 -10.42 15.66 10.81
N TYR A 111 -9.19 15.93 10.40
CA TYR A 111 -8.11 16.42 11.29
C TYR A 111 -8.22 17.94 11.53
N HIS A 112 -9.38 18.39 11.97
CA HIS A 112 -9.68 19.79 12.28
C HIS A 112 -10.84 19.89 13.29
N PRO A 113 -10.94 21.01 14.04
CA PRO A 113 -11.94 21.17 15.11
C PRO A 113 -13.38 21.36 14.62
N PHE A 114 -13.60 21.52 13.31
CA PHE A 114 -14.93 21.71 12.73
C PHE A 114 -15.59 20.40 12.29
N SER A 115 -14.98 19.26 12.60
CA SER A 115 -15.49 17.94 12.20
C SER A 115 -16.91 17.68 12.74
N VAL A 116 -17.72 17.02 11.92
CA VAL A 116 -19.10 16.65 12.21
C VAL A 116 -19.33 15.16 11.95
N SER A 117 -20.38 14.60 12.55
CA SER A 117 -20.74 13.19 12.38
C SER A 117 -22.23 12.98 12.63
N SER A 118 -22.73 11.76 12.38
CA SER A 118 -24.09 11.36 12.77
C SER A 118 -24.31 11.48 14.28
N SER A 119 -23.30 11.14 15.09
CA SER A 119 -23.30 11.28 16.55
C SER A 119 -21.94 11.78 17.06
N PRO A 120 -21.86 12.40 18.26
CA PRO A 120 -20.64 13.05 18.74
C PRO A 120 -19.63 12.05 19.36
N ILE A 121 -19.34 10.97 18.63
CA ILE A 121 -18.45 9.89 19.06
C ILE A 121 -17.09 10.10 18.39
N GLN A 122 -16.07 10.33 19.22
CA GLN A 122 -14.69 10.51 18.73
C GLN A 122 -14.12 9.21 18.15
N ALA A 123 -13.45 9.31 17.01
CA ALA A 123 -12.73 8.17 16.43
C ALA A 123 -11.44 7.91 17.23
N PRO A 124 -11.06 6.63 17.47
CA PRO A 124 -9.85 6.30 18.23
C PRO A 124 -8.55 6.70 17.51
N ILE A 125 -8.63 7.02 16.22
CA ILE A 125 -7.50 7.40 15.36
C ILE A 125 -7.40 8.91 15.14
N ASN A 126 -8.30 9.72 15.72
CA ASN A 126 -8.39 11.17 15.51
C ASN A 126 -8.45 11.92 16.85
N PRO A 127 -7.64 12.99 17.05
CA PRO A 127 -7.65 13.76 18.29
C PRO A 127 -8.89 14.64 18.48
N PHE A 128 -9.64 14.93 17.41
CA PHE A 128 -10.80 15.82 17.45
C PHE A 128 -12.09 15.04 17.67
N LYS A 129 -12.90 15.49 18.65
CA LYS A 129 -14.26 14.99 18.86
C LYS A 129 -15.22 15.72 17.90
N PRO A 130 -15.99 15.00 17.05
CA PRO A 130 -16.92 15.62 16.14
C PRO A 130 -18.14 16.17 16.86
N ARG A 131 -18.82 17.14 16.24
CA ARG A 131 -20.16 17.58 16.66
C ARG A 131 -21.22 16.75 15.92
N GLN A 132 -22.33 16.46 16.61
CA GLN A 132 -23.50 15.87 15.95
C GLN A 132 -24.13 16.88 14.99
N MET A 133 -24.44 16.43 13.78
CA MET A 133 -25.14 17.27 12.80
C MET A 133 -26.60 17.47 13.19
N SER A 134 -27.10 18.71 13.09
CA SER A 134 -28.53 19.01 13.14
C SER A 134 -29.23 18.59 11.85
N ASP A 135 -30.55 18.50 11.87
CA ASP A 135 -31.37 18.19 10.68
C ASP A 135 -31.08 19.20 9.55
N SER A 136 -31.01 20.49 9.86
CA SER A 136 -30.69 21.54 8.87
C SER A 136 -29.28 21.41 8.28
N GLN A 137 -28.30 20.99 9.09
CA GLN A 137 -26.94 20.74 8.59
C GLN A 137 -26.88 19.51 7.68
N ILE A 138 -27.65 18.47 7.98
CA ILE A 138 -27.76 17.28 7.12
C ILE A 138 -28.35 17.67 5.77
N LEU A 139 -29.45 18.41 5.74
CA LEU A 139 -30.08 18.89 4.50
C LEU A 139 -29.14 19.80 3.70
N ALA A 140 -28.44 20.74 4.35
CA ALA A 140 -27.45 21.58 3.70
C ALA A 140 -26.29 20.76 3.11
N THR A 141 -25.83 19.70 3.78
CA THR A 141 -24.78 18.82 3.28
C THR A 141 -25.23 18.02 2.07
N ILE A 142 -26.49 17.58 2.00
CA ILE A 142 -27.06 16.94 0.82
C ILE A 142 -26.98 17.89 -0.40
N GLU A 143 -27.36 19.16 -0.23
CA GLU A 143 -27.23 20.18 -1.29
C GLU A 143 -25.76 20.47 -1.66
N ASP A 144 -24.82 20.42 -0.70
CA ASP A 144 -23.39 20.56 -0.96
C ASP A 144 -22.87 19.44 -1.87
N TYR A 145 -23.28 18.18 -1.65
CA TYR A 145 -22.96 17.05 -2.52
C TYR A 145 -23.53 17.26 -3.94
N ALA A 146 -24.77 17.69 -4.05
CA ALA A 146 -25.42 17.94 -5.34
C ALA A 146 -24.76 19.08 -6.11
N ARG A 147 -24.38 20.18 -5.41
CA ARG A 147 -23.60 21.29 -5.98
C ARG A 147 -22.23 20.83 -6.43
N CYS A 148 -21.51 20.06 -5.60
CA CYS A 148 -20.20 19.51 -5.90
C CYS A 148 -20.23 18.66 -7.20
N ALA A 149 -21.20 17.76 -7.33
CA ALA A 149 -21.39 16.94 -8.53
C ALA A 149 -21.70 17.77 -9.79
N SER A 150 -22.52 18.83 -9.65
CA SER A 150 -22.82 19.77 -10.76
C SER A 150 -21.56 20.52 -11.22
N LEU A 151 -20.69 20.93 -10.29
CA LEU A 151 -19.42 21.59 -10.61
C LEU A 151 -18.46 20.60 -11.27
N ALA A 152 -18.38 19.35 -10.79
CA ALA A 152 -17.59 18.29 -11.40
C ALA A 152 -18.02 18.06 -12.86
N LYS A 153 -19.32 18.00 -13.15
CA LYS A 153 -19.85 17.89 -14.52
C LYS A 153 -19.38 19.08 -15.39
N LYS A 154 -19.43 20.30 -14.86
CA LYS A 154 -18.94 21.51 -15.57
C LYS A 154 -17.41 21.49 -15.77
N ALA A 155 -16.67 20.84 -14.89
CA ALA A 155 -15.23 20.66 -15.02
C ALA A 155 -14.84 19.54 -16.01
N GLY A 156 -15.83 18.84 -16.60
CA GLY A 156 -15.60 17.83 -17.63
C GLY A 156 -15.43 16.40 -17.09
N TYR A 157 -15.75 16.13 -15.82
CA TYR A 157 -15.81 14.76 -15.33
C TYR A 157 -16.96 13.98 -15.99
N ASP A 158 -16.73 12.69 -16.25
CA ASP A 158 -17.76 11.78 -16.80
C ASP A 158 -18.78 11.34 -15.74
N GLY A 159 -18.44 11.56 -14.48
CA GLY A 159 -19.27 11.23 -13.33
C GLY A 159 -18.63 11.61 -12.01
N VAL A 160 -19.29 11.17 -10.94
CA VAL A 160 -18.76 11.26 -9.57
C VAL A 160 -18.81 9.89 -8.89
N GLU A 161 -17.89 9.67 -7.94
CA GLU A 161 -18.00 8.58 -6.97
C GLU A 161 -18.35 9.17 -5.61
N ILE A 162 -19.42 8.66 -4.99
CA ILE A 162 -19.84 9.04 -3.65
C ILE A 162 -19.18 8.10 -2.66
N MET A 163 -18.37 8.66 -1.74
CA MET A 163 -17.63 7.87 -0.73
C MET A 163 -18.53 7.50 0.44
N GLY A 164 -19.05 6.27 0.44
CA GLY A 164 -19.95 5.74 1.47
C GLY A 164 -19.37 4.57 2.27
N SER A 165 -18.04 4.42 2.35
CA SER A 165 -17.35 3.32 3.01
C SER A 165 -16.18 3.79 3.88
N GLU A 166 -15.39 2.86 4.41
CA GLU A 166 -14.19 3.03 5.21
C GLU A 166 -14.34 3.93 6.46
N GLY A 167 -15.57 4.15 6.93
CA GLY A 167 -15.87 4.91 8.14
C GLY A 167 -15.94 6.43 7.94
N TYR A 168 -16.04 6.93 6.71
CA TYR A 168 -16.30 8.34 6.41
C TYR A 168 -17.76 8.75 6.69
N LEU A 169 -18.12 10.02 6.53
CA LEU A 169 -19.39 10.57 7.01
C LEU A 169 -20.62 9.72 6.64
N ILE A 170 -20.77 9.32 5.38
CA ILE A 170 -21.92 8.52 4.96
C ILE A 170 -21.95 7.16 5.66
N ASN A 171 -20.81 6.50 5.79
CA ASN A 171 -20.71 5.23 6.52
C ASN A 171 -21.01 5.42 8.02
N GLN A 172 -20.70 6.59 8.60
CA GLN A 172 -21.06 6.95 9.97
C GLN A 172 -22.58 7.10 10.18
N PHE A 173 -23.33 7.43 9.13
CA PHE A 173 -24.80 7.40 9.17
C PHE A 173 -25.35 6.00 8.97
N LEU A 174 -24.75 5.20 8.09
CA LEU A 174 -25.21 3.86 7.76
C LEU A 174 -25.04 2.85 8.90
N SER A 175 -23.97 2.97 9.70
CA SER A 175 -23.58 1.96 10.70
C SER A 175 -23.99 2.34 12.13
N ASN A 176 -24.55 1.39 12.87
CA ASN A 176 -24.82 1.52 14.29
C ASN A 176 -23.57 1.73 15.14
N HIS A 177 -22.38 1.42 14.62
CA HIS A 177 -21.12 1.70 15.31
C HIS A 177 -21.01 3.17 15.77
N VAL A 178 -21.46 4.11 14.94
CA VAL A 178 -21.42 5.55 15.22
C VAL A 178 -22.80 6.19 15.30
N ASN A 179 -23.76 5.75 14.48
CA ASN A 179 -25.08 6.36 14.44
C ASN A 179 -25.94 5.93 15.64
N LYS A 180 -25.96 6.75 16.67
CA LYS A 180 -26.80 6.56 17.89
C LYS A 180 -27.97 7.55 17.94
N ARG A 181 -28.42 8.04 16.76
CA ARG A 181 -29.55 8.97 16.63
C ARG A 181 -30.88 8.25 16.81
N THR A 182 -31.87 8.99 17.30
CA THR A 182 -33.26 8.53 17.51
C THR A 182 -34.27 9.30 16.65
N ASP A 183 -33.77 10.16 15.77
CA ASP A 183 -34.59 10.91 14.81
C ASP A 183 -34.66 10.19 13.44
N ARG A 184 -35.26 10.85 12.43
CA ARG A 184 -35.42 10.30 11.08
C ARG A 184 -34.11 9.92 10.35
N TRP A 185 -32.95 10.17 10.93
CA TRP A 185 -31.62 9.88 10.37
C TRP A 185 -30.89 8.74 11.11
N GLY A 186 -31.54 8.08 12.07
CA GLY A 186 -30.94 7.00 12.86
C GLY A 186 -31.97 6.00 13.35
N GLY A 187 -31.51 4.96 14.08
CA GLY A 187 -32.34 3.84 14.48
C GLY A 187 -32.38 2.75 13.39
N ASP A 188 -33.55 2.47 12.83
CA ASP A 188 -33.75 1.43 11.82
C ASP A 188 -32.98 1.73 10.53
N ILE A 189 -32.71 0.66 9.74
CA ILE A 189 -31.92 0.77 8.52
C ILE A 189 -32.52 1.75 7.50
N GLU A 190 -33.85 1.86 7.43
CA GLU A 190 -34.58 2.80 6.58
C GLU A 190 -34.24 4.24 6.90
N ASN A 191 -34.06 4.56 8.17
CA ASN A 191 -33.64 5.89 8.63
C ASN A 191 -32.14 6.11 8.43
N ARG A 192 -31.32 5.12 8.75
CA ARG A 192 -29.85 5.22 8.60
C ARG A 192 -29.44 5.39 7.13
N MET A 193 -30.10 4.71 6.19
CA MET A 193 -29.81 4.83 4.76
C MET A 193 -30.44 6.08 4.10
N ARG A 194 -31.32 6.81 4.77
CA ARG A 194 -31.98 8.02 4.24
C ARG A 194 -30.96 9.06 3.77
N PHE A 195 -29.90 9.32 4.53
CA PHE A 195 -28.90 10.32 4.17
C PHE A 195 -28.21 10.01 2.82
N PRO A 196 -27.59 8.85 2.58
CA PRO A 196 -27.00 8.54 1.28
C PRO A 196 -28.04 8.46 0.14
N VAL A 197 -29.25 7.96 0.39
CA VAL A 197 -30.30 7.89 -0.62
C VAL A 197 -30.71 9.29 -1.08
N GLU A 198 -30.92 10.23 -0.15
CA GLU A 198 -31.25 11.62 -0.49
C GLU A 198 -30.09 12.34 -1.20
N ILE A 199 -28.81 12.04 -0.86
CA ILE A 199 -27.63 12.54 -1.59
C ILE A 199 -27.68 12.08 -3.06
N VAL A 200 -27.91 10.77 -3.30
CA VAL A 200 -27.98 10.23 -4.68
C VAL A 200 -29.11 10.89 -5.47
N LYS A 201 -30.31 11.00 -4.89
CA LYS A 201 -31.46 11.67 -5.53
C LYS A 201 -31.16 13.13 -5.87
N ALA A 202 -30.58 13.88 -4.93
CA ALA A 202 -30.23 15.29 -5.13
C ALA A 202 -29.18 15.47 -6.23
N ILE A 203 -28.15 14.61 -6.25
CA ILE A 203 -27.15 14.61 -7.33
C ILE A 203 -27.83 14.28 -8.66
N ARG A 204 -28.61 13.20 -8.76
CA ARG A 204 -29.29 12.79 -10.01
C ARG A 204 -30.19 13.90 -10.56
N ALA A 205 -30.94 14.59 -9.70
CA ALA A 205 -31.75 15.73 -10.10
C ALA A 205 -30.91 16.89 -10.68
N LYS A 206 -29.71 17.14 -10.17
CA LYS A 206 -28.82 18.23 -10.65
C LYS A 206 -28.06 17.86 -11.93
N VAL A 207 -27.62 16.60 -12.08
CA VAL A 207 -26.74 16.20 -13.19
C VAL A 207 -27.47 15.50 -14.34
N GLY A 208 -28.73 15.07 -14.14
CA GLY A 208 -29.55 14.36 -15.15
C GLY A 208 -29.09 12.93 -15.38
N GLU A 209 -29.73 12.21 -16.32
CA GLU A 209 -29.57 10.77 -16.54
C GLU A 209 -28.22 10.37 -17.19
N LYS A 210 -27.65 11.25 -18.02
CA LYS A 210 -26.42 10.97 -18.79
C LYS A 210 -25.16 11.40 -18.05
N PHE A 211 -25.03 10.96 -16.79
CA PHE A 211 -23.85 11.21 -15.94
C PHE A 211 -23.64 10.02 -15.01
N ILE A 212 -22.42 9.52 -14.90
CA ILE A 212 -22.11 8.37 -14.05
C ILE A 212 -22.22 8.79 -12.58
N ILE A 213 -23.05 8.10 -11.81
CA ILE A 213 -23.02 8.16 -10.35
C ILE A 213 -22.55 6.79 -9.86
N CYS A 214 -21.30 6.71 -9.44
CA CYS A 214 -20.74 5.57 -8.74
C CYS A 214 -20.95 5.76 -7.23
N PHE A 215 -21.30 4.70 -6.52
CA PHE A 215 -21.36 4.74 -5.06
C PHE A 215 -20.41 3.70 -4.49
N ARG A 216 -19.49 4.10 -3.60
CA ARG A 216 -18.61 3.19 -2.92
C ARG A 216 -19.21 2.80 -1.58
N LEU A 217 -19.71 1.55 -1.51
CA LEU A 217 -20.40 0.99 -0.35
C LEU A 217 -19.49 0.02 0.41
N SER A 218 -19.53 0.04 1.73
CA SER A 218 -18.83 -0.93 2.57
C SER A 218 -19.51 -2.28 2.51
N MET A 219 -18.80 -3.31 2.03
CA MET A 219 -19.28 -4.70 2.05
C MET A 219 -19.05 -5.34 3.41
N LEU A 220 -18.00 -4.93 4.10
CA LEU A 220 -17.60 -5.35 5.44
C LEU A 220 -17.12 -4.12 6.20
N ASP A 221 -17.75 -3.79 7.31
CA ASP A 221 -17.29 -2.69 8.17
C ASP A 221 -16.09 -3.09 9.04
N LEU A 222 -16.00 -4.35 9.45
CA LEU A 222 -14.96 -4.94 10.30
C LEU A 222 -14.79 -4.20 11.65
N VAL A 223 -15.89 -3.66 12.15
CA VAL A 223 -16.01 -3.01 13.45
C VAL A 223 -17.24 -3.54 14.19
N HIS A 224 -17.25 -3.45 15.50
CA HIS A 224 -18.40 -3.78 16.32
C HIS A 224 -19.60 -2.89 15.97
N ASP A 225 -20.82 -3.39 16.05
CA ASP A 225 -22.06 -2.71 15.60
C ASP A 225 -22.02 -2.24 14.12
N GLY A 226 -21.18 -2.84 13.28
CA GLY A 226 -21.17 -2.61 11.84
C GLY A 226 -22.39 -3.27 11.16
N ASN A 227 -22.61 -2.95 9.88
CA ASN A 227 -23.75 -3.51 9.15
C ASN A 227 -23.61 -5.03 8.94
N THR A 228 -24.75 -5.74 8.96
CA THR A 228 -24.86 -7.12 8.49
C THR A 228 -24.93 -7.15 6.96
N MET A 229 -24.67 -8.31 6.34
CA MET A 229 -24.80 -8.45 4.87
C MET A 229 -26.22 -8.14 4.40
N GLN A 230 -27.24 -8.54 5.17
CA GLN A 230 -28.62 -8.23 4.84
C GLN A 230 -28.87 -6.71 4.78
N GLU A 231 -28.34 -5.95 5.73
CA GLU A 231 -28.43 -4.48 5.71
C GLU A 231 -27.68 -3.89 4.52
N VAL A 232 -26.49 -4.40 4.18
CA VAL A 232 -25.71 -3.98 3.00
C VAL A 232 -26.52 -4.19 1.71
N ILE A 233 -27.20 -5.33 1.58
CA ILE A 233 -28.06 -5.63 0.42
C ILE A 233 -29.26 -4.66 0.35
N ILE A 234 -29.91 -4.37 1.48
CA ILE A 234 -31.02 -3.39 1.55
C ILE A 234 -30.53 -2.00 1.10
N ILE A 235 -29.37 -1.56 1.58
CA ILE A 235 -28.77 -0.29 1.21
C ILE A 235 -28.45 -0.27 -0.29
N ALA A 236 -27.81 -1.32 -0.83
CA ALA A 236 -27.44 -1.41 -2.24
C ALA A 236 -28.65 -1.27 -3.16
N LYS A 237 -29.75 -1.98 -2.86
CA LYS A 237 -31.02 -1.90 -3.60
C LYS A 237 -31.66 -0.49 -3.53
N ALA A 238 -31.61 0.14 -2.35
CA ALA A 238 -32.12 1.50 -2.17
C ALA A 238 -31.32 2.53 -2.97
N LEU A 239 -30.00 2.39 -3.02
CA LEU A 239 -29.11 3.25 -3.81
C LEU A 239 -29.31 3.05 -5.31
N GLU A 240 -29.47 1.81 -5.78
CA GLU A 240 -29.82 1.50 -7.16
C GLU A 240 -31.13 2.17 -7.56
N LYS A 241 -32.18 2.01 -6.74
CA LYS A 241 -33.48 2.68 -6.94
C LYS A 241 -33.37 4.21 -6.93
N ALA A 242 -32.44 4.77 -6.17
CA ALA A 242 -32.18 6.20 -6.12
C ALA A 242 -31.46 6.74 -7.36
N GLY A 243 -30.85 5.85 -8.19
CA GLY A 243 -30.32 6.20 -9.51
C GLY A 243 -28.80 6.19 -9.62
N ILE A 244 -28.08 5.40 -8.81
CA ILE A 244 -26.65 5.13 -9.09
C ILE A 244 -26.51 4.28 -10.36
N THR A 245 -25.38 4.39 -11.05
CA THR A 245 -25.07 3.66 -12.29
C THR A 245 -24.00 2.59 -12.13
N LEU A 246 -23.19 2.71 -11.09
CA LEU A 246 -22.13 1.77 -10.71
C LEU A 246 -22.12 1.62 -9.20
N LEU A 247 -21.92 0.41 -8.72
CA LEU A 247 -21.65 0.11 -7.30
C LEU A 247 -20.20 -0.30 -7.13
N ASN A 248 -19.41 0.50 -6.42
CA ASN A 248 -18.05 0.18 -6.05
C ASN A 248 -18.00 -0.36 -4.61
N THR A 249 -17.00 -1.15 -4.30
CA THR A 249 -16.90 -1.81 -3.01
C THR A 249 -15.76 -1.27 -2.15
N GLY A 250 -16.03 -1.11 -0.86
CA GLY A 250 -15.06 -0.77 0.17
C GLY A 250 -15.03 -1.84 1.26
N ILE A 251 -13.91 -1.98 1.95
CA ILE A 251 -13.69 -3.01 2.96
C ILE A 251 -13.01 -2.39 4.18
N GLY A 252 -13.66 -2.51 5.32
CA GLY A 252 -13.14 -2.15 6.62
C GLY A 252 -13.07 -0.64 6.89
N TRP A 253 -13.33 -0.25 8.11
CA TRP A 253 -13.12 1.10 8.58
C TRP A 253 -11.63 1.36 8.83
N HIS A 254 -11.18 2.61 8.72
CA HIS A 254 -9.78 2.97 9.01
C HIS A 254 -9.34 2.62 10.43
N GLU A 255 -10.26 2.55 11.37
CA GLU A 255 -10.01 2.16 12.77
C GLU A 255 -10.13 0.66 13.04
N ALA A 256 -10.55 -0.13 12.04
CA ALA A 256 -10.67 -1.58 12.19
C ALA A 256 -9.32 -2.21 12.60
N ARG A 257 -9.39 -3.25 13.42
CA ARG A 257 -8.22 -4.00 13.89
C ARG A 257 -7.99 -5.29 13.11
N ILE A 258 -8.57 -5.37 11.95
CA ILE A 258 -8.39 -6.42 10.95
C ILE A 258 -7.74 -5.78 9.73
N PRO A 259 -6.60 -6.28 9.23
CA PRO A 259 -5.93 -5.69 8.08
C PRO A 259 -6.71 -5.98 6.79
N THR A 260 -6.77 -5.01 5.86
CA THR A 260 -7.51 -5.17 4.60
C THR A 260 -6.66 -4.93 3.35
N ILE A 261 -5.48 -4.33 3.50
CA ILE A 261 -4.70 -3.82 2.37
C ILE A 261 -3.19 -4.07 2.48
N VAL A 262 -2.68 -4.58 3.59
CA VAL A 262 -1.24 -4.87 3.77
C VAL A 262 -0.84 -6.17 3.07
N THR A 263 0.46 -6.38 2.93
CA THR A 263 1.02 -7.50 2.16
C THR A 263 0.62 -8.88 2.68
N SER A 264 0.38 -9.03 4.00
CA SER A 264 -0.08 -10.29 4.61
C SER A 264 -1.54 -10.64 4.36
N VAL A 265 -2.34 -9.74 3.77
CA VAL A 265 -3.71 -10.05 3.36
C VAL A 265 -3.67 -10.81 2.03
N PRO A 266 -4.31 -11.99 1.90
CA PRO A 266 -4.34 -12.73 0.65
C PRO A 266 -4.89 -11.93 -0.53
N ARG A 267 -4.45 -12.25 -1.75
CA ARG A 267 -5.01 -11.65 -2.97
C ARG A 267 -6.49 -11.95 -3.08
N ALA A 268 -7.28 -10.99 -3.53
CA ALA A 268 -8.74 -11.08 -3.71
C ALA A 268 -9.54 -11.48 -2.44
N ALA A 269 -8.99 -11.28 -1.24
CA ALA A 269 -9.54 -11.79 0.03
C ALA A 269 -11.00 -11.43 0.31
N PHE A 270 -11.56 -10.43 -0.37
CA PHE A 270 -12.89 -9.89 -0.07
C PHE A 270 -13.87 -9.97 -1.25
N VAL A 271 -13.50 -10.70 -2.31
CA VAL A 271 -14.31 -10.73 -3.55
C VAL A 271 -15.63 -11.47 -3.34
N ASP A 272 -15.69 -12.50 -2.51
CA ASP A 272 -16.90 -13.27 -2.25
C ASP A 272 -18.03 -12.42 -1.64
N TYR A 273 -17.69 -11.47 -0.77
CA TYR A 273 -18.66 -10.51 -0.20
C TYR A 273 -19.19 -9.55 -1.26
N THR A 274 -18.35 -9.16 -2.22
CA THR A 274 -18.77 -8.36 -3.38
C THR A 274 -19.68 -9.15 -4.30
N ALA A 275 -19.34 -10.42 -4.56
CA ALA A 275 -20.13 -11.34 -5.38
C ALA A 275 -21.52 -11.57 -4.79
N GLU A 276 -21.64 -11.65 -3.46
CA GLU A 276 -22.94 -11.78 -2.79
C GLU A 276 -23.83 -10.57 -3.07
N VAL A 277 -23.34 -9.35 -2.86
CA VAL A 277 -24.12 -8.13 -3.13
C VAL A 277 -24.50 -8.01 -4.60
N LYS A 278 -23.61 -8.41 -5.51
CA LYS A 278 -23.87 -8.40 -6.96
C LYS A 278 -25.10 -9.20 -7.36
N GLN A 279 -25.40 -10.29 -6.69
CA GLN A 279 -26.59 -11.12 -6.98
C GLN A 279 -27.92 -10.38 -6.73
N HIS A 280 -27.88 -9.28 -5.99
CA HIS A 280 -29.07 -8.55 -5.53
C HIS A 280 -29.30 -7.20 -6.23
N VAL A 281 -28.41 -6.79 -7.13
CA VAL A 281 -28.49 -5.55 -7.90
C VAL A 281 -28.33 -5.82 -9.39
N SER A 282 -28.91 -4.98 -10.25
CA SER A 282 -28.82 -5.12 -11.71
C SER A 282 -27.75 -4.25 -12.35
N ILE A 283 -27.25 -3.24 -11.62
CA ILE A 283 -26.17 -2.36 -12.06
C ILE A 283 -24.79 -3.05 -11.95
N PRO A 284 -23.80 -2.64 -12.75
CA PRO A 284 -22.46 -3.20 -12.65
C PRO A 284 -21.81 -2.93 -11.30
N VAL A 285 -21.11 -3.98 -10.78
CA VAL A 285 -20.42 -3.97 -9.50
C VAL A 285 -18.90 -4.07 -9.70
N ILE A 286 -18.15 -3.30 -8.92
CA ILE A 286 -16.70 -3.19 -8.98
C ILE A 286 -16.10 -3.85 -7.74
N ALA A 287 -15.26 -4.90 -7.90
CA ALA A 287 -14.52 -5.52 -6.81
C ALA A 287 -13.24 -4.75 -6.48
N SER A 288 -12.88 -4.71 -5.21
CA SER A 288 -11.69 -4.01 -4.73
C SER A 288 -10.90 -4.82 -3.68
N ASN A 289 -9.77 -4.29 -3.26
CA ASN A 289 -8.84 -4.79 -2.26
C ASN A 289 -8.03 -6.03 -2.67
N ARG A 290 -6.71 -5.88 -2.58
CA ARG A 290 -5.71 -6.93 -2.84
C ARG A 290 -5.80 -7.58 -4.23
N ILE A 291 -6.23 -6.82 -5.22
CA ILE A 291 -6.16 -7.18 -6.65
C ILE A 291 -4.96 -6.43 -7.22
N ASN A 292 -3.94 -7.12 -7.73
CA ASN A 292 -2.69 -6.49 -8.21
C ASN A 292 -2.09 -7.12 -9.48
N MET A 293 -2.54 -8.31 -9.88
CA MET A 293 -2.06 -9.00 -11.08
C MET A 293 -3.21 -9.35 -12.04
N PRO A 294 -2.93 -9.46 -13.35
CA PRO A 294 -3.95 -9.70 -14.38
C PRO A 294 -4.70 -11.01 -14.26
N ASP A 295 -4.04 -12.08 -13.83
CA ASP A 295 -4.65 -13.39 -13.60
C ASP A 295 -5.76 -13.33 -12.53
N VAL A 296 -5.49 -12.67 -11.40
CA VAL A 296 -6.48 -12.45 -10.33
C VAL A 296 -7.65 -11.59 -10.82
N ALA A 297 -7.35 -10.52 -11.57
CA ALA A 297 -8.37 -9.63 -12.11
C ALA A 297 -9.26 -10.33 -13.15
N GLU A 298 -8.65 -11.12 -14.03
CA GLU A 298 -9.36 -11.90 -15.07
C GLU A 298 -10.28 -12.95 -14.44
N GLU A 299 -9.80 -13.69 -13.45
CA GLU A 299 -10.58 -14.71 -12.75
C GLU A 299 -11.85 -14.12 -12.13
N ILE A 300 -11.75 -12.99 -11.44
CA ILE A 300 -12.90 -12.31 -10.82
C ILE A 300 -13.97 -11.94 -11.85
N VAL A 301 -13.56 -11.39 -12.99
CA VAL A 301 -14.51 -10.93 -14.01
C VAL A 301 -15.03 -12.12 -14.83
N ALA A 302 -14.17 -13.08 -15.16
CA ALA A 302 -14.53 -14.27 -15.94
C ALA A 302 -15.51 -15.18 -15.20
N SER A 303 -15.33 -15.35 -13.87
CA SER A 303 -16.25 -16.11 -13.02
C SER A 303 -17.58 -15.40 -12.74
N GLY A 304 -17.68 -14.11 -13.08
CA GLY A 304 -18.89 -13.32 -12.84
C GLY A 304 -19.02 -12.80 -11.40
N GLN A 305 -18.00 -12.92 -10.58
CA GLN A 305 -18.01 -12.40 -9.19
C GLN A 305 -18.12 -10.87 -9.14
N ALA A 306 -17.59 -10.18 -10.14
CA ALA A 306 -17.78 -8.74 -10.34
C ALA A 306 -17.80 -8.39 -11.83
N ASP A 307 -18.28 -7.20 -12.17
CA ASP A 307 -18.28 -6.72 -13.57
C ASP A 307 -17.00 -5.97 -13.93
N MET A 308 -16.35 -5.38 -12.93
CA MET A 308 -15.10 -4.64 -13.04
C MET A 308 -14.21 -4.90 -11.82
N VAL A 309 -12.92 -4.60 -11.96
CA VAL A 309 -11.95 -4.66 -10.84
C VAL A 309 -11.32 -3.29 -10.62
N GLN A 310 -11.18 -2.92 -9.35
CA GLN A 310 -10.54 -1.67 -8.94
C GLN A 310 -9.19 -1.92 -8.29
N MET A 311 -8.20 -1.15 -8.73
CA MET A 311 -6.86 -1.13 -8.19
C MET A 311 -6.40 0.32 -8.02
N ALA A 312 -5.95 0.72 -6.82
CA ALA A 312 -5.35 2.04 -6.60
C ALA A 312 -3.82 1.97 -6.65
N ARG A 313 -3.22 1.30 -5.67
CA ARG A 313 -1.76 1.17 -5.53
C ARG A 313 -1.05 0.44 -6.68
N PRO A 314 -1.64 -0.56 -7.35
CA PRO A 314 -1.04 -1.12 -8.57
C PRO A 314 -0.76 -0.10 -9.66
N PHE A 315 -1.60 0.93 -9.80
CA PHE A 315 -1.37 2.04 -10.75
C PHE A 315 -0.34 3.07 -10.26
N LEU A 316 0.01 3.08 -8.97
CA LEU A 316 1.23 3.76 -8.51
C LEU A 316 2.46 2.97 -8.93
N ALA A 317 2.44 1.65 -8.73
CA ALA A 317 3.56 0.78 -9.05
C ALA A 317 3.83 0.71 -10.56
N ASP A 318 2.77 0.56 -11.38
CA ASP A 318 2.88 0.48 -12.84
C ASP A 318 1.74 1.23 -13.54
N PRO A 319 2.00 2.42 -14.12
CA PRO A 319 1.00 3.16 -14.87
C PRO A 319 0.56 2.45 -16.17
N TYR A 320 1.38 1.54 -16.71
CA TYR A 320 1.13 0.80 -17.96
C TYR A 320 0.59 -0.62 -17.75
N TRP A 321 0.10 -0.93 -16.56
CA TRP A 321 -0.41 -2.25 -16.19
C TRP A 321 -1.39 -2.81 -17.23
N VAL A 322 -2.37 -2.00 -17.70
CA VAL A 322 -3.38 -2.44 -18.69
C VAL A 322 -2.76 -2.69 -20.06
N ASN A 323 -1.90 -1.80 -20.55
CA ASN A 323 -1.25 -1.98 -21.84
C ASN A 323 -0.34 -3.22 -21.86
N LYS A 324 0.39 -3.48 -20.77
CA LYS A 324 1.20 -4.68 -20.62
C LYS A 324 0.34 -5.94 -20.61
N THR A 325 -0.79 -5.91 -19.90
CA THR A 325 -1.77 -6.99 -19.90
C THR A 325 -2.34 -7.26 -21.29
N ALA A 326 -2.76 -6.21 -22.00
CA ALA A 326 -3.34 -6.32 -23.34
C ALA A 326 -2.37 -6.88 -24.39
N THR A 327 -1.08 -6.73 -24.15
CA THR A 327 -0.01 -7.22 -25.06
C THR A 327 0.71 -8.46 -24.53
N ASN A 328 0.15 -9.17 -23.54
CA ASN A 328 0.72 -10.38 -22.90
C ASN A 328 2.15 -10.18 -22.32
N ARG A 329 2.47 -8.96 -21.86
CA ARG A 329 3.74 -8.61 -21.22
C ARG A 329 3.59 -8.52 -19.70
N VAL A 330 2.91 -9.51 -19.10
CA VAL A 330 2.58 -9.53 -17.67
C VAL A 330 3.83 -9.63 -16.79
N ASP A 331 4.85 -10.31 -17.28
CA ASP A 331 6.17 -10.41 -16.63
C ASP A 331 6.90 -9.06 -16.55
N GLU A 332 6.51 -8.06 -17.32
CA GLU A 332 7.03 -6.69 -17.26
C GLU A 332 6.30 -5.79 -16.24
N ILE A 333 5.20 -6.25 -15.66
CA ILE A 333 4.43 -5.44 -14.69
C ILE A 333 5.24 -5.26 -13.40
N ASN A 334 5.42 -4.01 -13.00
CA ASN A 334 5.96 -3.66 -11.67
C ASN A 334 4.83 -3.82 -10.64
N THR A 335 4.80 -4.98 -9.98
CA THR A 335 3.69 -5.35 -9.10
C THR A 335 3.69 -4.55 -7.80
N CYS A 336 2.52 -4.07 -7.40
CA CYS A 336 2.34 -3.49 -6.06
C CYS A 336 2.49 -4.57 -4.99
N ILE A 337 3.50 -4.45 -4.14
CA ILE A 337 3.80 -5.39 -3.05
C ILE A 337 3.03 -5.09 -1.75
N ALA A 338 2.04 -4.22 -1.78
CA ALA A 338 1.17 -3.85 -0.65
C ALA A 338 1.89 -3.40 0.64
N CYS A 339 3.10 -2.83 0.52
CA CYS A 339 3.95 -2.41 1.64
C CYS A 339 3.47 -1.15 2.36
N ASN A 340 2.65 -0.32 1.75
CA ASN A 340 2.12 0.97 2.24
C ASN A 340 3.17 2.08 2.50
N GLN A 341 4.46 1.84 2.37
CA GLN A 341 5.54 2.69 2.91
C GLN A 341 5.68 4.06 2.23
N ALA A 342 5.53 4.14 0.90
CA ALA A 342 5.67 5.40 0.16
C ALA A 342 4.31 5.98 -0.29
N CYS A 343 3.24 5.27 -0.05
CA CYS A 343 1.89 5.71 -0.39
C CYS A 343 1.11 6.11 0.86
N LEU A 344 0.52 5.16 1.58
CA LEU A 344 -0.33 5.46 2.73
C LEU A 344 0.44 6.07 3.90
N ASP A 345 1.65 5.60 4.21
CA ASP A 345 2.45 6.20 5.29
C ASP A 345 2.83 7.65 4.98
N HIS A 346 3.08 8.01 3.70
CA HIS A 346 3.28 9.40 3.28
C HIS A 346 1.99 10.21 3.40
N ALA A 347 0.86 9.71 2.89
CA ALA A 347 -0.43 10.39 2.98
C ALA A 347 -0.80 10.73 4.45
N PHE A 348 -0.62 9.77 5.36
CA PHE A 348 -0.89 9.98 6.79
C PHE A 348 0.14 10.84 7.53
N LYS A 349 1.25 11.18 6.90
CA LYS A 349 2.23 12.18 7.38
C LYS A 349 2.06 13.54 6.70
N ASN A 350 1.05 13.69 5.85
CA ASN A 350 0.86 14.87 5.01
C ASN A 350 2.05 15.13 4.07
N GLU A 351 2.67 14.04 3.61
CA GLU A 351 3.73 14.05 2.61
C GLU A 351 3.14 13.65 1.26
N ARG A 352 3.72 14.17 0.17
CA ARG A 352 3.36 13.77 -1.19
C ARG A 352 3.56 12.26 -1.37
N VAL A 353 2.54 11.60 -1.88
CA VAL A 353 2.56 10.16 -2.16
C VAL A 353 3.59 9.82 -3.23
N SER A 354 4.16 8.63 -3.12
CA SER A 354 4.98 7.96 -4.12
C SER A 354 4.76 6.44 -4.03
N CYS A 355 5.62 5.65 -4.67
CA CYS A 355 5.61 4.20 -4.54
C CYS A 355 7.01 3.68 -4.23
N LEU A 356 7.10 2.68 -3.34
CA LEU A 356 8.39 2.06 -2.99
C LEU A 356 9.08 1.46 -4.21
N VAL A 357 8.31 0.73 -5.05
CA VAL A 357 8.84 0.03 -6.23
C VAL A 357 8.89 0.92 -7.49
N ASN A 358 8.24 2.09 -7.46
CA ASN A 358 8.22 3.06 -8.57
C ASN A 358 8.37 4.50 -8.05
N PRO A 359 9.59 5.01 -7.93
CA PRO A 359 9.84 6.36 -7.43
C PRO A 359 9.32 7.49 -8.33
N GLN A 360 8.93 7.22 -9.59
CA GLN A 360 8.30 8.20 -10.48
C GLN A 360 6.84 8.49 -10.11
N ALA A 361 6.17 7.59 -9.38
CA ALA A 361 4.76 7.77 -9.00
C ALA A 361 4.55 9.09 -8.27
N CYS A 362 3.66 9.93 -8.75
CA CYS A 362 3.39 11.31 -8.35
C CYS A 362 4.57 12.30 -8.58
N PHE A 363 5.65 11.86 -9.24
CA PHE A 363 6.81 12.66 -9.64
C PHE A 363 7.05 12.61 -11.15
N GLU A 364 6.01 12.35 -11.95
CA GLU A 364 6.09 12.15 -13.39
C GLU A 364 6.70 13.33 -14.15
N THR A 365 6.59 14.55 -13.61
CA THR A 365 7.17 15.78 -14.20
C THR A 365 8.55 16.14 -13.67
N GLU A 366 9.05 15.45 -12.65
CA GLU A 366 10.28 15.78 -11.93
C GLU A 366 11.34 14.69 -12.05
N LEU A 367 10.96 13.42 -11.96
CA LEU A 367 11.85 12.29 -12.13
C LEU A 367 11.61 11.64 -13.52
N VAL A 368 12.25 12.19 -14.53
CA VAL A 368 12.06 11.76 -15.92
C VAL A 368 13.34 11.08 -16.44
N TYR A 369 13.19 9.91 -17.08
CA TYR A 369 14.30 9.14 -17.65
C TYR A 369 14.48 9.48 -19.12
N ILE A 370 15.26 10.54 -19.39
CA ILE A 370 15.51 11.03 -20.75
C ILE A 370 16.68 10.27 -21.37
N LYS A 371 16.55 9.85 -22.62
CA LYS A 371 17.65 9.24 -23.39
C LYS A 371 18.85 10.19 -23.44
N THR A 372 20.03 9.66 -23.11
CA THR A 372 21.26 10.46 -23.14
C THR A 372 21.78 10.64 -24.58
N LYS A 373 22.37 11.80 -24.85
CA LYS A 373 23.14 12.05 -26.09
C LYS A 373 24.62 11.67 -25.97
N LYS A 374 25.08 11.36 -24.74
CA LYS A 374 26.47 10.99 -24.43
C LYS A 374 26.45 9.68 -23.64
N PRO A 375 26.34 8.52 -24.31
CA PRO A 375 26.42 7.23 -23.65
C PRO A 375 27.72 7.06 -22.89
N LYS A 376 27.66 6.48 -21.71
CA LYS A 376 28.79 6.15 -20.84
C LYS A 376 28.84 4.66 -20.60
N ARG A 377 30.01 4.15 -20.22
CA ARG A 377 30.21 2.82 -19.67
C ARG A 377 30.05 2.91 -18.15
N VAL A 378 29.01 2.25 -17.60
CA VAL A 378 28.66 2.34 -16.18
C VAL A 378 28.81 0.96 -15.54
N ALA A 379 29.65 0.89 -14.50
CA ALA A 379 29.71 -0.27 -13.63
C ALA A 379 28.76 -0.07 -12.45
N VAL A 380 27.90 -1.06 -12.16
CA VAL A 380 27.09 -1.10 -10.94
C VAL A 380 27.54 -2.29 -10.10
N VAL A 381 28.01 -2.06 -8.88
CA VAL A 381 28.53 -3.10 -8.00
C VAL A 381 27.56 -3.38 -6.87
N GLY A 382 26.92 -4.55 -6.94
CA GLY A 382 25.88 -5.03 -6.04
C GLY A 382 24.50 -5.11 -6.71
N GLY A 383 23.97 -6.33 -6.83
CA GLY A 383 22.68 -6.64 -7.44
C GLY A 383 21.49 -6.56 -6.48
N GLY A 384 21.59 -5.78 -5.39
CA GLY A 384 20.45 -5.43 -4.55
C GLY A 384 19.50 -4.46 -5.23
N VAL A 385 18.35 -4.13 -4.59
CA VAL A 385 17.31 -3.27 -5.22
C VAL A 385 17.81 -1.88 -5.59
N ALA A 386 18.80 -1.32 -4.89
CA ALA A 386 19.43 -0.04 -5.25
C ALA A 386 20.23 -0.16 -6.54
N GLY A 387 21.07 -1.20 -6.65
CA GLY A 387 21.87 -1.45 -7.84
C GLY A 387 21.03 -1.82 -9.05
N MET A 388 20.04 -2.69 -8.91
CA MET A 388 19.12 -3.05 -9.98
C MET A 388 18.35 -1.83 -10.50
N SER A 389 17.87 -0.96 -9.60
CA SER A 389 17.21 0.30 -9.98
C SER A 389 18.15 1.24 -10.73
N ALA A 390 19.38 1.41 -10.26
CA ALA A 390 20.39 2.23 -10.96
C ALA A 390 20.73 1.66 -12.34
N ALA A 391 20.97 0.35 -12.42
CA ALA A 391 21.35 -0.32 -13.66
C ALA A 391 20.25 -0.23 -14.73
N THR A 392 19.00 -0.54 -14.37
CA THR A 392 17.87 -0.51 -15.29
C THR A 392 17.58 0.91 -15.79
N VAL A 393 17.60 1.90 -14.90
CA VAL A 393 17.36 3.30 -15.31
C VAL A 393 18.51 3.82 -16.17
N ALA A 394 19.76 3.59 -15.81
CA ALA A 394 20.92 4.02 -16.64
C ALA A 394 20.87 3.38 -18.03
N ALA A 395 20.64 2.07 -18.12
CA ALA A 395 20.54 1.36 -19.39
C ALA A 395 19.32 1.84 -20.22
N SER A 396 18.16 2.08 -19.59
CA SER A 396 16.99 2.63 -20.26
C SER A 396 17.26 4.01 -20.87
N ARG A 397 18.20 4.79 -20.33
CA ARG A 397 18.63 6.07 -20.85
C ARG A 397 19.68 5.96 -21.97
N GLY A 398 20.20 4.76 -22.22
CA GLY A 398 21.14 4.49 -23.32
C GLY A 398 22.60 4.37 -22.91
N HIS A 399 22.91 4.25 -21.62
CA HIS A 399 24.25 3.92 -21.14
C HIS A 399 24.55 2.43 -21.34
N ALA A 400 25.81 2.05 -21.55
CA ALA A 400 26.30 0.69 -21.53
C ALA A 400 26.56 0.27 -20.06
N VAL A 401 25.73 -0.61 -19.50
CA VAL A 401 25.75 -0.94 -18.07
C VAL A 401 26.19 -2.38 -17.84
N THR A 402 27.18 -2.57 -16.97
CA THR A 402 27.55 -3.87 -16.40
C THR A 402 27.21 -3.90 -14.92
N LEU A 403 26.42 -4.89 -14.49
CA LEU A 403 26.05 -5.14 -13.11
C LEU A 403 26.84 -6.33 -12.56
N PHE A 404 27.66 -6.10 -11.53
CA PHE A 404 28.41 -7.13 -10.83
C PHE A 404 27.70 -7.54 -9.54
N GLU A 405 27.46 -8.85 -9.37
CA GLU A 405 26.87 -9.43 -8.15
C GLU A 405 27.75 -10.59 -7.66
N ALA A 406 28.11 -10.55 -6.39
CA ALA A 406 28.97 -11.55 -5.78
C ALA A 406 28.28 -12.92 -5.57
N ASN A 407 26.96 -12.91 -5.44
CA ASN A 407 26.16 -14.12 -5.28
C ASN A 407 25.69 -14.69 -6.63
N ASN A 408 25.08 -15.88 -6.58
CA ASN A 408 24.55 -16.58 -7.74
C ASN A 408 23.20 -16.02 -8.25
N ASP A 409 22.62 -15.02 -7.56
CA ASP A 409 21.37 -14.37 -7.97
C ASP A 409 21.32 -12.93 -7.45
N VAL A 410 20.55 -12.08 -8.14
CA VAL A 410 20.26 -10.70 -7.73
C VAL A 410 19.17 -10.66 -6.64
N GLY A 411 18.99 -9.50 -6.00
CA GLY A 411 17.95 -9.25 -5.00
C GLY A 411 18.48 -8.78 -3.66
N GLY A 412 19.71 -9.14 -3.28
CA GLY A 412 20.34 -8.69 -2.04
C GLY A 412 19.47 -8.96 -0.80
N GLN A 413 19.24 -7.95 0.04
CA GLN A 413 18.41 -8.06 1.26
C GLN A 413 16.93 -8.42 0.98
N PHE A 414 16.42 -8.16 -0.23
CA PHE A 414 15.05 -8.60 -0.61
C PHE A 414 14.91 -10.12 -0.65
N ASN A 415 16.01 -10.85 -0.92
CA ASN A 415 16.02 -12.32 -0.84
C ASN A 415 15.81 -12.82 0.60
N LEU A 416 16.18 -12.03 1.62
CA LEU A 416 15.88 -12.32 3.02
C LEU A 416 14.46 -11.88 3.40
N ALA A 417 14.00 -10.73 2.92
CA ALA A 417 12.68 -10.22 3.24
C ALA A 417 11.54 -11.08 2.67
N LYS A 418 11.70 -11.59 1.44
CA LYS A 418 10.65 -12.35 0.73
C LYS A 418 10.29 -13.69 1.35
N VAL A 419 11.14 -14.24 2.25
CA VAL A 419 10.87 -15.53 2.94
C VAL A 419 10.07 -15.34 4.23
N VAL A 420 9.88 -14.09 4.68
CA VAL A 420 9.07 -13.76 5.86
C VAL A 420 7.59 -13.98 5.53
N PRO A 421 6.84 -14.74 6.36
CA PRO A 421 5.41 -14.96 6.14
C PRO A 421 4.63 -13.65 5.97
N GLY A 422 3.77 -13.59 4.95
CA GLY A 422 3.03 -12.39 4.60
C GLY A 422 3.79 -11.37 3.73
N LYS A 423 5.02 -11.69 3.30
CA LYS A 423 5.81 -10.87 2.36
C LYS A 423 6.07 -11.56 1.02
N GLU A 424 5.22 -12.49 0.63
CA GLU A 424 5.34 -13.26 -0.62
C GLU A 424 5.36 -12.36 -1.86
N GLU A 425 4.63 -11.24 -1.82
CA GLU A 425 4.62 -10.25 -2.91
C GLU A 425 6.02 -9.69 -3.24
N PHE A 426 6.98 -9.79 -2.32
CA PHE A 426 8.35 -9.29 -2.54
C PHE A 426 9.11 -10.09 -3.62
N HIS A 427 8.69 -11.32 -3.91
CA HIS A 427 9.16 -12.08 -5.06
C HIS A 427 8.92 -11.33 -6.37
N GLU A 428 7.80 -10.62 -6.49
CA GLU A 428 7.41 -9.88 -7.69
C GLU A 428 8.37 -8.72 -7.99
N THR A 429 8.92 -8.06 -6.98
CA THR A 429 9.92 -6.99 -7.20
C THR A 429 11.19 -7.55 -7.82
N ILE A 430 11.66 -8.71 -7.36
CA ILE A 430 12.87 -9.37 -7.91
C ILE A 430 12.58 -9.85 -9.33
N ARG A 431 11.41 -10.48 -9.59
CA ARG A 431 10.97 -10.87 -10.93
C ARG A 431 10.99 -9.67 -11.87
N TYR A 432 10.37 -8.56 -11.50
CA TYR A 432 10.32 -7.34 -12.29
C TYR A 432 11.71 -6.84 -12.66
N PHE A 433 12.61 -6.68 -11.69
CA PHE A 433 13.96 -6.20 -11.98
C PHE A 433 14.76 -7.16 -12.86
N LYS A 434 14.63 -8.48 -12.69
CA LYS A 434 15.28 -9.47 -13.59
C LYS A 434 14.83 -9.29 -15.04
N VAL A 435 13.52 -9.10 -15.25
CA VAL A 435 12.97 -8.84 -16.58
C VAL A 435 13.49 -7.52 -17.13
N GLN A 436 13.50 -6.45 -16.32
CA GLN A 436 13.99 -5.14 -16.75
C GLN A 436 15.49 -5.13 -17.08
N LEU A 437 16.32 -5.78 -16.28
CA LEU A 437 17.75 -5.93 -16.55
C LEU A 437 18.00 -6.57 -17.94
N LYS A 438 17.26 -7.65 -18.22
CA LYS A 438 17.33 -8.33 -19.51
C LYS A 438 16.85 -7.45 -20.67
N GLN A 439 15.70 -6.80 -20.52
CA GLN A 439 15.10 -5.98 -21.59
C GLN A 439 15.90 -4.72 -21.90
N THR A 440 16.52 -4.13 -20.90
CA THR A 440 17.35 -2.93 -21.08
C THR A 440 18.78 -3.25 -21.54
N GLY A 441 19.13 -4.54 -21.65
CA GLY A 441 20.43 -4.99 -22.15
C GLY A 441 21.58 -4.79 -21.16
N VAL A 442 21.31 -4.85 -19.86
CA VAL A 442 22.35 -4.82 -18.83
C VAL A 442 23.15 -6.11 -18.86
N ASP A 443 24.50 -6.00 -18.93
CA ASP A 443 25.42 -7.13 -18.76
C ASP A 443 25.49 -7.52 -17.28
N VAL A 444 24.78 -8.60 -16.90
CA VAL A 444 24.69 -9.06 -15.51
C VAL A 444 25.73 -10.17 -15.27
N ARG A 445 26.71 -9.89 -14.41
CA ARG A 445 27.78 -10.82 -14.03
C ARG A 445 27.58 -11.30 -12.60
N LEU A 446 26.95 -12.47 -12.48
CA LEU A 446 26.75 -13.18 -11.21
C LEU A 446 28.05 -13.89 -10.74
N ASN A 447 28.10 -14.30 -9.48
CA ASN A 447 29.26 -14.95 -8.84
C ASN A 447 30.58 -14.16 -9.05
N THR A 448 30.48 -12.84 -9.16
CA THR A 448 31.59 -11.97 -9.53
C THR A 448 31.81 -10.90 -8.44
N LYS A 449 32.72 -11.20 -7.52
CA LYS A 449 33.16 -10.22 -6.51
C LYS A 449 34.32 -9.41 -7.08
N VAL A 450 34.05 -8.19 -7.54
CA VAL A 450 35.05 -7.29 -8.12
C VAL A 450 35.88 -6.57 -7.04
N ASN A 451 37.11 -6.19 -7.42
CA ASN A 451 37.94 -5.25 -6.69
C ASN A 451 38.17 -3.97 -7.51
N ARG A 452 38.81 -2.98 -6.91
CA ARG A 452 39.05 -1.67 -7.57
C ARG A 452 39.95 -1.77 -8.80
N GLU A 453 41.01 -2.55 -8.73
CA GLU A 453 41.94 -2.77 -9.85
C GLU A 453 41.23 -3.34 -11.07
N GLN A 454 40.29 -4.26 -10.89
CA GLN A 454 39.46 -4.81 -11.96
C GLN A 454 38.56 -3.73 -12.58
N LEU A 455 37.90 -2.90 -11.76
CA LEU A 455 37.03 -1.82 -12.24
C LEU A 455 37.82 -0.78 -13.05
N GLU A 456 39.02 -0.41 -12.62
CA GLU A 456 39.90 0.51 -13.34
C GLU A 456 40.41 -0.10 -14.65
N ARG A 457 40.82 -1.35 -14.64
CA ARG A 457 41.30 -2.05 -15.85
C ARG A 457 40.23 -2.20 -16.92
N GLU A 458 38.96 -2.40 -16.51
CA GLU A 458 37.82 -2.50 -17.45
C GLU A 458 37.42 -1.14 -18.04
N GLY A 459 37.88 -0.01 -17.49
CA GLY A 459 37.76 1.32 -18.09
C GLY A 459 36.32 1.85 -18.13
N PHE A 460 35.62 1.84 -17.00
CA PHE A 460 34.31 2.45 -16.88
C PHE A 460 34.42 3.98 -16.70
N ASP A 461 33.45 4.73 -17.21
CA ASP A 461 33.35 6.18 -16.99
C ASP A 461 32.77 6.50 -15.60
N GLU A 462 31.79 5.71 -15.16
CA GLU A 462 31.08 5.88 -13.88
C GLU A 462 31.03 4.53 -13.15
N VAL A 463 31.24 4.54 -11.85
CA VAL A 463 31.14 3.36 -10.97
C VAL A 463 30.13 3.64 -9.86
N VAL A 464 29.08 2.83 -9.77
CA VAL A 464 28.02 2.93 -8.77
C VAL A 464 28.21 1.82 -7.73
N ILE A 465 28.59 2.20 -6.52
CA ILE A 465 28.74 1.29 -5.37
C ILE A 465 27.40 1.12 -4.69
N ALA A 466 26.80 -0.06 -4.84
CA ALA A 466 25.52 -0.48 -4.28
C ALA A 466 25.66 -1.78 -3.45
N THR A 467 26.82 -1.99 -2.84
CA THR A 467 27.25 -3.19 -2.09
C THR A 467 26.42 -3.48 -0.84
N GLY A 468 25.57 -2.54 -0.42
CA GLY A 468 24.58 -2.76 0.62
C GLY A 468 25.16 -2.78 2.03
N VAL A 469 24.65 -3.72 2.84
CA VAL A 469 24.90 -3.80 4.28
C VAL A 469 25.12 -5.25 4.71
N VAL A 470 25.81 -5.41 5.85
CA VAL A 470 25.95 -6.68 6.59
C VAL A 470 25.36 -6.54 7.99
N PRO A 471 24.91 -7.65 8.62
CA PRO A 471 24.48 -7.64 10.02
C PRO A 471 25.59 -7.10 10.94
N ARG A 472 25.20 -6.24 11.89
CA ARG A 472 26.11 -5.81 12.95
C ARG A 472 26.30 -6.91 13.97
N ALA A 473 27.55 -7.19 14.33
CA ALA A 473 27.87 -8.14 15.40
C ALA A 473 27.47 -7.62 16.80
N LEU A 474 27.05 -8.54 17.66
CA LEU A 474 26.80 -8.25 19.06
C LEU A 474 28.13 -8.18 19.80
N LYS A 475 28.33 -7.13 20.62
CA LYS A 475 29.59 -6.92 21.37
C LYS A 475 29.35 -7.09 22.87
N ILE A 476 29.18 -8.34 23.32
CA ILE A 476 29.09 -8.75 24.72
C ILE A 476 29.88 -10.06 24.91
N GLN A 477 30.19 -10.40 26.14
CA GLN A 477 30.89 -11.65 26.48
C GLN A 477 30.08 -12.85 25.94
N GLY A 478 30.74 -13.80 25.27
CA GLY A 478 30.13 -15.01 24.71
C GLY A 478 29.32 -14.81 23.45
N SER A 479 29.39 -13.64 22.79
CA SER A 479 28.64 -13.34 21.56
C SER A 479 29.14 -14.12 20.33
N ASP A 480 30.24 -14.82 20.41
CA ASP A 480 30.82 -15.73 19.42
C ASP A 480 30.37 -17.20 19.58
N ALA A 481 29.55 -17.48 20.58
CA ALA A 481 29.01 -18.81 20.84
C ALA A 481 28.10 -19.31 19.70
N PRO A 482 28.07 -20.63 19.41
CA PRO A 482 27.36 -21.18 18.24
C PRO A 482 25.83 -21.00 18.27
N GLN A 483 25.22 -20.74 19.44
CA GLN A 483 23.81 -20.43 19.58
C GLN A 483 23.46 -18.95 19.23
N VAL A 484 24.46 -18.11 18.96
CA VAL A 484 24.26 -16.72 18.53
C VAL A 484 24.31 -16.66 17.02
N LEU A 485 23.17 -16.30 16.42
CA LEU A 485 22.99 -16.22 14.98
C LEU A 485 22.63 -14.80 14.56
N SER A 486 23.06 -14.40 13.38
CA SER A 486 22.54 -13.19 12.74
C SER A 486 21.14 -13.43 12.15
N TYR A 487 20.37 -12.37 11.96
CA TYR A 487 19.10 -12.47 11.26
C TYR A 487 19.26 -13.06 9.85
N ALA A 488 20.37 -12.79 9.18
CA ALA A 488 20.61 -13.26 7.82
C ALA A 488 20.82 -14.79 7.77
N GLU A 489 21.50 -15.37 8.76
CA GLU A 489 21.66 -16.82 8.87
C GLU A 489 20.33 -17.50 9.14
N VAL A 490 19.53 -16.96 10.06
CA VAL A 490 18.19 -17.49 10.39
C VAL A 490 17.28 -17.47 9.16
N LEU A 491 17.18 -16.36 8.43
CA LEU A 491 16.34 -16.23 7.23
C LEU A 491 16.86 -17.05 6.04
N LYS A 492 18.13 -17.49 6.08
CA LYS A 492 18.71 -18.47 5.12
C LYS A 492 18.51 -19.92 5.53
N GLY A 493 17.84 -20.18 6.66
CA GLY A 493 17.48 -21.52 7.09
C GLY A 493 18.41 -22.13 8.13
N ALA A 494 19.21 -21.34 8.86
CA ALA A 494 19.98 -21.84 9.99
C ALA A 494 19.05 -22.47 11.03
N LYS A 495 19.53 -23.54 11.68
CA LYS A 495 18.77 -24.29 12.68
C LYS A 495 18.56 -23.45 13.94
N VAL A 496 17.32 -23.29 14.37
CA VAL A 496 16.93 -22.49 15.54
C VAL A 496 16.18 -23.37 16.54
N GLY A 497 16.53 -23.25 17.82
CA GLY A 497 15.90 -23.99 18.91
C GLY A 497 14.46 -23.55 19.23
N TYR A 498 13.89 -24.09 20.29
CA TYR A 498 12.50 -23.82 20.69
C TYR A 498 12.33 -22.46 21.39
N LYS A 499 13.26 -22.13 22.31
CA LYS A 499 13.26 -20.85 23.03
C LYS A 499 14.25 -19.89 22.41
N VAL A 500 13.78 -18.74 21.97
CA VAL A 500 14.58 -17.78 21.18
C VAL A 500 14.56 -16.39 21.80
N ALA A 501 15.73 -15.76 21.92
CA ALA A 501 15.84 -14.33 22.20
C ALA A 501 16.21 -13.59 20.92
N VAL A 502 15.37 -12.66 20.48
CA VAL A 502 15.61 -11.77 19.34
C VAL A 502 16.07 -10.42 19.87
N ILE A 503 17.32 -10.05 19.60
CA ILE A 503 17.95 -8.80 20.05
C ILE A 503 17.75 -7.71 18.99
N GLY A 504 16.93 -6.71 19.28
CA GLY A 504 16.62 -5.58 18.41
C GLY A 504 15.20 -5.62 17.87
N ALA A 505 14.37 -4.67 18.30
CA ALA A 505 12.95 -4.56 17.94
C ALA A 505 12.67 -3.48 16.87
N GLY A 506 13.55 -3.40 15.87
CA GLY A 506 13.29 -2.70 14.60
C GLY A 506 12.52 -3.59 13.61
N GLY A 507 12.33 -3.14 12.38
CA GLY A 507 11.63 -3.89 11.34
C GLY A 507 12.14 -5.32 11.18
N ILE A 508 13.46 -5.53 11.11
CA ILE A 508 14.09 -6.86 11.00
C ILE A 508 13.75 -7.74 12.20
N GLY A 509 13.75 -7.21 13.43
CA GLY A 509 13.43 -7.99 14.62
C GLY A 509 11.97 -8.46 14.65
N PHE A 510 11.04 -7.64 14.17
CA PHE A 510 9.65 -8.05 13.97
C PHE A 510 9.54 -9.13 12.88
N ASP A 511 10.18 -8.93 11.73
CA ASP A 511 10.18 -9.88 10.61
C ASP A 511 10.71 -11.25 11.02
N VAL A 512 11.86 -11.27 11.72
CA VAL A 512 12.47 -12.52 12.23
C VAL A 512 11.56 -13.18 13.28
N SER A 513 10.95 -12.40 14.16
CA SER A 513 9.99 -12.94 15.13
C SER A 513 8.80 -13.60 14.44
N GLU A 514 8.19 -12.95 13.44
CA GLU A 514 7.09 -13.51 12.64
C GLU A 514 7.52 -14.78 11.87
N PHE A 515 8.71 -14.75 11.27
CA PHE A 515 9.28 -15.92 10.59
C PHE A 515 9.44 -17.12 11.52
N LEU A 516 9.87 -16.90 12.77
CA LEU A 516 10.10 -17.96 13.76
C LEU A 516 8.82 -18.50 14.40
N LEU A 517 7.69 -17.79 14.31
CA LEU A 517 6.39 -18.25 14.82
C LEU A 517 5.78 -19.39 14.01
N LYS A 518 6.15 -19.50 12.74
CA LYS A 518 5.59 -20.47 11.78
C LYS A 518 6.53 -21.67 11.59
N PRO A 519 6.03 -22.84 11.16
CA PRO A 519 6.86 -23.98 10.79
C PRO A 519 7.81 -23.64 9.63
N PRO A 520 9.02 -24.24 9.56
CA PRO A 520 10.01 -23.91 8.52
C PRO A 520 9.56 -24.16 7.06
N HIS A 521 8.53 -24.97 6.85
CA HIS A 521 8.05 -25.38 5.52
C HIS A 521 6.57 -25.05 5.30
N GLN A 522 6.04 -24.06 6.01
CA GLN A 522 4.64 -23.68 5.80
C GLN A 522 4.47 -23.13 4.36
N PRO A 523 3.45 -23.62 3.61
CA PRO A 523 3.15 -23.09 2.28
C PRO A 523 2.89 -21.59 2.32
N GLN A 524 3.40 -20.89 1.35
CA GLN A 524 3.10 -19.48 1.12
C GLN A 524 2.45 -19.31 -0.26
N PRO A 525 1.50 -18.38 -0.42
CA PRO A 525 0.89 -17.49 0.59
C PRO A 525 -0.04 -18.23 1.57
N GLN A 526 -0.37 -17.59 2.70
CA GLN A 526 -1.31 -18.15 3.67
C GLN A 526 -2.69 -18.36 3.01
N PRO A 527 -3.33 -19.55 3.16
CA PRO A 527 -4.67 -19.80 2.65
C PRO A 527 -5.69 -18.80 3.22
N LEU A 528 -6.63 -18.35 2.39
CA LEU A 528 -7.63 -17.35 2.78
C LEU A 528 -8.41 -17.74 4.03
N ALA A 529 -8.89 -19.01 4.10
CA ALA A 529 -9.65 -19.49 5.25
C ALA A 529 -8.85 -19.47 6.57
N GLU A 530 -7.54 -19.73 6.52
CA GLU A 530 -6.65 -19.62 7.70
C GLU A 530 -6.48 -18.19 8.12
N TRP A 531 -6.25 -17.28 7.16
CA TRP A 531 -6.13 -15.85 7.41
C TRP A 531 -7.42 -15.28 8.02
N GLN A 532 -8.59 -15.66 7.49
CA GLN A 532 -9.89 -15.24 8.03
C GLN A 532 -10.08 -15.69 9.48
N ARG A 533 -9.81 -16.97 9.79
CA ARG A 533 -9.87 -17.48 11.17
C ARG A 533 -8.91 -16.73 12.10
N GLU A 534 -7.65 -16.58 11.68
CA GLU A 534 -6.62 -15.90 12.47
C GLU A 534 -6.99 -14.44 12.80
N TRP A 535 -7.61 -13.73 11.86
CA TRP A 535 -7.97 -12.32 12.05
C TRP A 535 -9.41 -12.11 12.53
N GLY A 536 -10.22 -13.14 12.57
CA GLY A 536 -11.61 -13.07 13.00
C GLY A 536 -12.52 -12.39 11.96
N VAL A 537 -12.33 -12.72 10.69
CA VAL A 537 -13.24 -12.34 9.61
C VAL A 537 -14.24 -13.48 9.42
N ASP A 538 -15.53 -13.17 9.40
CA ASP A 538 -16.57 -14.17 9.10
C ASP A 538 -16.41 -14.67 7.66
N PRO A 539 -16.11 -15.96 7.42
CA PRO A 539 -15.87 -16.47 6.07
C PRO A 539 -17.16 -16.62 5.24
N ASN A 540 -18.35 -16.53 5.89
CA ASN A 540 -19.61 -16.61 5.19
C ASN A 540 -19.92 -15.28 4.49
N PRO A 541 -20.05 -15.23 3.15
CA PRO A 541 -20.42 -13.99 2.46
C PRO A 541 -21.82 -13.48 2.85
N ASN A 542 -22.69 -14.35 3.37
CA ASN A 542 -24.00 -14.02 3.92
C ASN A 542 -23.99 -13.76 5.43
N TYR A 543 -22.87 -13.29 5.98
CA TYR A 543 -22.72 -13.09 7.41
C TYR A 543 -23.88 -12.31 8.05
N ILE A 544 -24.29 -12.78 9.21
CA ILE A 544 -25.33 -12.15 10.05
C ILE A 544 -24.74 -11.40 11.25
N SER A 545 -23.44 -11.59 11.50
CA SER A 545 -22.70 -10.88 12.55
C SER A 545 -22.55 -9.42 12.20
N GLU A 546 -22.58 -8.55 13.20
CA GLU A 546 -22.38 -7.12 13.01
C GLU A 546 -20.99 -6.81 12.48
N GLY A 547 -20.92 -6.17 11.31
CA GLY A 547 -19.68 -5.80 10.65
C GLY A 547 -18.87 -6.93 10.03
N GLY A 548 -19.37 -8.19 10.01
CA GLY A 548 -18.65 -9.34 9.46
C GLY A 548 -17.46 -9.80 10.30
N THR A 549 -17.53 -9.59 11.63
CA THR A 549 -16.45 -9.96 12.57
C THR A 549 -16.84 -11.19 13.40
N GLN A 550 -15.85 -12.01 13.72
CA GLN A 550 -15.99 -13.14 14.64
C GLN A 550 -14.80 -13.22 15.60
N ARG A 551 -14.83 -14.13 16.56
CA ARG A 551 -13.71 -14.35 17.48
C ARG A 551 -12.51 -14.91 16.71
N PRO A 552 -11.32 -14.28 16.80
CA PRO A 552 -10.10 -14.81 16.18
C PRO A 552 -9.70 -16.15 16.78
N GLU A 553 -9.25 -17.08 15.94
CA GLU A 553 -8.63 -18.35 16.32
C GLU A 553 -7.17 -18.32 15.93
N VAL A 554 -6.27 -18.38 16.92
CA VAL A 554 -4.84 -18.27 16.72
C VAL A 554 -4.18 -19.61 16.99
N GLU A 555 -3.44 -20.12 16.03
CA GLU A 555 -2.66 -21.34 16.21
C GLU A 555 -1.51 -21.12 17.21
N MET A 556 -1.19 -22.16 17.98
CA MET A 556 -0.06 -22.11 18.91
C MET A 556 1.25 -21.97 18.12
N PRO A 557 2.13 -21.04 18.53
CA PRO A 557 3.39 -20.85 17.84
C PRO A 557 4.33 -22.05 18.06
N VAL A 558 5.13 -22.35 17.04
CA VAL A 558 6.11 -23.45 17.11
C VAL A 558 7.33 -23.13 17.99
N ARG A 559 7.47 -21.88 18.44
CA ARG A 559 8.57 -21.42 19.30
C ARG A 559 8.10 -20.42 20.35
N GLN A 560 8.83 -20.35 21.47
CA GLN A 560 8.70 -19.30 22.47
C GLN A 560 9.72 -18.20 22.16
N ILE A 561 9.24 -16.95 21.95
CA ILE A 561 10.09 -15.85 21.53
C ILE A 561 10.09 -14.72 22.55
N TYR A 562 11.30 -14.23 22.86
CA TYR A 562 11.53 -12.97 23.55
C TYR A 562 12.02 -11.94 22.51
N LEU A 563 11.29 -10.87 22.27
CA LEU A 563 11.74 -9.74 21.45
C LEU A 563 12.23 -8.62 22.38
N LEU A 564 13.51 -8.26 22.26
CA LEU A 564 14.22 -7.43 23.22
C LEU A 564 14.69 -6.11 22.60
N GLN A 565 14.58 -5.03 23.35
CA GLN A 565 15.18 -3.74 22.94
C GLN A 565 15.78 -2.99 24.13
N ARG A 566 16.88 -2.25 23.88
CA ARG A 566 17.54 -1.37 24.88
C ARG A 566 16.73 -0.11 25.17
N LYS A 567 16.04 0.44 24.17
CA LYS A 567 15.21 1.65 24.34
C LYS A 567 14.05 1.36 25.29
N THR A 568 13.67 2.35 26.09
CA THR A 568 12.51 2.28 27.01
C THR A 568 11.16 2.59 26.34
N THR A 569 11.20 3.07 25.09
CA THR A 569 10.00 3.30 24.27
C THR A 569 9.27 2.00 23.93
N PRO A 570 7.98 2.02 23.61
CA PRO A 570 7.26 0.82 23.14
C PRO A 570 7.94 0.19 21.92
N LEU A 571 8.00 -1.17 21.90
CA LEU A 571 8.58 -1.89 20.77
C LEU A 571 7.79 -1.62 19.49
N GLY A 572 8.50 -1.46 18.37
CA GLY A 572 7.90 -1.20 17.07
C GLY A 572 7.32 0.21 16.89
N ILE A 573 7.67 1.19 17.75
CA ILE A 573 7.22 2.58 17.59
C ILE A 573 7.72 3.21 16.28
N GLY A 574 8.87 2.76 15.77
CA GLY A 574 9.46 3.21 14.50
C GLY A 574 8.97 2.46 13.25
N LEU A 575 8.04 1.51 13.39
CA LEU A 575 7.44 0.83 12.25
C LEU A 575 6.49 1.76 11.48
N GLY A 576 6.24 1.45 10.21
CA GLY A 576 5.30 2.19 9.38
C GLY A 576 3.95 2.41 10.05
N LYS A 577 3.39 3.61 9.91
CA LYS A 577 2.15 4.01 10.59
C LYS A 577 0.98 3.08 10.24
N THR A 578 0.90 2.66 8.98
CA THR A 578 -0.23 1.89 8.46
C THR A 578 -0.05 0.37 8.51
N SER A 579 1.18 -0.13 8.67
CA SER A 579 1.47 -1.57 8.77
C SER A 579 1.99 -2.00 10.15
N GLY A 580 2.64 -1.13 10.90
CA GLY A 580 3.30 -1.47 12.15
C GLY A 580 2.35 -2.00 13.25
N TRP A 581 1.10 -1.58 13.24
CA TRP A 581 0.10 -2.10 14.17
C TRP A 581 -0.24 -3.58 13.88
N VAL A 582 -0.20 -4.00 12.60
CA VAL A 582 -0.43 -5.39 12.18
C VAL A 582 0.68 -6.29 12.75
N HIS A 583 1.94 -5.91 12.55
CA HIS A 583 3.09 -6.62 13.12
C HIS A 583 3.02 -6.74 14.64
N ARG A 584 2.70 -5.65 15.35
CA ARG A 584 2.52 -5.70 16.82
C ARG A 584 1.36 -6.60 17.24
N ALA A 585 0.23 -6.55 16.52
CA ALA A 585 -0.91 -7.40 16.79
C ALA A 585 -0.58 -8.88 16.59
N GLN A 586 0.15 -9.20 15.52
CA GLN A 586 0.59 -10.55 15.19
C GLN A 586 1.47 -11.14 16.31
N LEU A 587 2.52 -10.43 16.73
CA LEU A 587 3.37 -10.89 17.80
C LEU A 587 2.63 -11.04 19.13
N LYS A 588 1.71 -10.13 19.44
CA LYS A 588 0.90 -10.19 20.66
C LYS A 588 -0.06 -11.39 20.64
N LYS A 589 -0.72 -11.66 19.52
CA LYS A 589 -1.62 -12.82 19.35
C LYS A 589 -0.90 -14.14 19.61
N HIS A 590 0.36 -14.25 19.17
CA HIS A 590 1.19 -15.44 19.34
C HIS A 590 2.03 -15.42 20.65
N ALA A 591 1.64 -14.62 21.63
CA ALA A 591 2.24 -14.54 22.95
C ALA A 591 3.77 -14.29 22.97
N VAL A 592 4.31 -13.57 21.97
CA VAL A 592 5.69 -13.12 21.98
C VAL A 592 5.93 -12.18 23.17
N ARG A 593 6.95 -12.47 23.97
CA ARG A 593 7.32 -11.66 25.13
C ARG A 593 8.17 -10.48 24.68
N MET A 594 7.58 -9.28 24.69
CA MET A 594 8.22 -8.03 24.25
C MET A 594 8.76 -7.24 25.43
N LEU A 595 10.10 -7.17 25.58
CA LEU A 595 10.78 -6.51 26.70
C LEU A 595 11.55 -5.26 26.22
N ARG A 596 11.30 -4.14 26.88
CA ARG A 596 11.97 -2.84 26.64
C ARG A 596 12.90 -2.48 27.80
N GLY A 597 13.89 -1.61 27.53
CA GLY A 597 14.84 -1.17 28.55
C GLY A 597 15.79 -2.26 29.00
N VAL A 598 16.09 -3.23 28.11
CA VAL A 598 16.93 -4.40 28.42
C VAL A 598 18.40 -4.08 28.11
N GLN A 599 19.30 -4.29 29.06
CA GLN A 599 20.75 -4.26 28.84
C GLN A 599 21.28 -5.68 28.71
N TYR A 600 22.00 -5.95 27.62
CA TYR A 600 22.57 -7.28 27.36
C TYR A 600 23.92 -7.39 28.06
N LYS A 601 24.14 -8.42 28.89
CA LYS A 601 25.33 -8.61 29.71
C LYS A 601 26.26 -9.66 29.12
N ALA A 602 25.82 -10.89 29.02
CA ALA A 602 26.65 -12.02 28.56
C ALA A 602 25.79 -13.12 27.94
N VAL A 603 26.40 -13.91 27.08
CA VAL A 603 25.87 -15.20 26.59
C VAL A 603 26.58 -16.32 27.31
N THR A 604 25.84 -17.30 27.78
CA THR A 604 26.33 -18.53 28.41
C THR A 604 25.62 -19.74 27.80
N ASP A 605 26.07 -20.95 28.14
CA ASP A 605 25.41 -22.19 27.66
C ASP A 605 23.96 -22.31 28.11
N GLU A 606 23.57 -21.63 29.21
CA GLU A 606 22.20 -21.61 29.71
C GLU A 606 21.28 -20.57 29.03
N GLY A 607 21.85 -19.61 28.25
CA GLY A 607 21.10 -18.56 27.57
C GLY A 607 21.72 -17.17 27.64
N LEU A 608 20.86 -16.14 27.68
CA LEU A 608 21.24 -14.73 27.64
C LEU A 608 21.04 -14.06 29.01
N TRP A 609 22.13 -13.58 29.62
CA TRP A 609 22.06 -12.71 30.79
C TRP A 609 21.72 -11.27 30.40
N VAL A 610 20.71 -10.73 31.04
CA VAL A 610 20.23 -9.37 30.81
C VAL A 610 19.98 -8.65 32.14
N GLU A 611 20.12 -7.34 32.13
CA GLU A 611 19.57 -6.47 33.17
C GLU A 611 18.24 -5.89 32.69
N HIS A 612 17.19 -6.06 33.46
CA HIS A 612 15.87 -5.55 33.16
C HIS A 612 15.21 -5.04 34.47
N ASN A 613 14.73 -3.78 34.46
CA ASN A 613 14.17 -3.11 35.64
C ASN A 613 15.11 -3.08 36.85
N GLY A 614 16.44 -2.94 36.59
CA GLY A 614 17.47 -2.87 37.65
C GLY A 614 17.89 -4.22 38.26
N HIS A 615 17.42 -5.35 37.70
CA HIS A 615 17.74 -6.68 38.16
C HIS A 615 18.39 -7.51 37.04
N ASP A 616 19.47 -8.21 37.41
CA ASP A 616 20.06 -9.19 36.50
C ASP A 616 19.20 -10.45 36.48
N GLN A 617 18.90 -10.94 35.27
CA GLN A 617 18.15 -12.17 35.07
C GLN A 617 18.68 -12.96 33.87
N LEU A 618 18.60 -14.30 33.99
CA LEU A 618 18.92 -15.22 32.92
C LEU A 618 17.65 -15.51 32.09
N LEU A 619 17.68 -15.15 30.83
CA LEU A 619 16.71 -15.66 29.86
C LEU A 619 17.22 -17.01 29.35
N ARG A 620 16.61 -18.11 29.82
CA ARG A 620 16.94 -19.46 29.36
C ARG A 620 16.43 -19.69 27.97
N VAL A 621 17.31 -19.55 26.98
CA VAL A 621 17.00 -19.66 25.55
C VAL A 621 18.01 -20.54 24.83
N ASP A 622 17.53 -21.25 23.82
CA ASP A 622 18.35 -22.17 23.00
C ASP A 622 19.09 -21.43 21.88
N THR A 623 18.56 -20.29 21.45
CA THR A 623 19.14 -19.50 20.35
C THR A 623 18.96 -18.01 20.61
N ILE A 624 19.97 -17.24 20.24
CA ILE A 624 19.97 -15.77 20.30
C ILE A 624 20.12 -15.26 18.88
N VAL A 625 19.15 -14.47 18.41
CA VAL A 625 19.17 -13.90 17.06
C VAL A 625 19.45 -12.41 17.10
N VAL A 626 20.53 -11.99 16.45
CA VAL A 626 20.97 -10.60 16.47
C VAL A 626 20.35 -9.82 15.31
N CYS A 627 19.44 -8.89 15.66
CA CYS A 627 18.76 -7.95 14.77
C CYS A 627 19.10 -6.49 15.13
N ALA A 628 20.25 -6.25 15.79
CA ALA A 628 20.63 -4.98 16.42
C ALA A 628 21.29 -3.97 15.46
N GLY A 629 20.86 -3.92 14.22
CA GLY A 629 21.34 -2.98 13.21
C GLY A 629 22.23 -3.61 12.15
N GLN A 630 22.72 -2.76 11.27
CA GLN A 630 23.49 -3.13 10.08
C GLN A 630 24.69 -2.21 9.93
N GLU A 631 25.70 -2.65 9.17
CA GLU A 631 26.89 -1.87 8.82
C GLU A 631 27.02 -1.78 7.31
N SER A 632 27.37 -0.59 6.81
CA SER A 632 27.58 -0.33 5.38
C SER A 632 28.83 -1.05 4.86
N VAL A 633 28.73 -1.71 3.72
CA VAL A 633 29.86 -2.30 3.00
C VAL A 633 30.49 -1.22 2.10
N LYS A 634 31.68 -0.75 2.46
CA LYS A 634 32.35 0.40 1.80
C LYS A 634 33.75 0.09 1.24
N ASP A 635 34.13 -1.17 1.13
CA ASP A 635 35.49 -1.62 0.78
C ASP A 635 35.98 -1.05 -0.58
N LEU A 636 35.04 -0.79 -1.50
CA LEU A 636 35.33 -0.28 -2.84
C LEU A 636 35.24 1.26 -2.95
N VAL A 637 34.84 1.95 -1.89
CA VAL A 637 34.71 3.40 -1.90
C VAL A 637 36.11 4.03 -1.87
N PRO A 638 36.48 4.90 -2.85
CA PRO A 638 37.77 5.61 -2.82
C PRO A 638 37.96 6.42 -1.56
N ARG A 639 39.21 6.58 -1.12
CA ARG A 639 39.55 7.49 -0.03
C ARG A 639 39.39 8.94 -0.47
N GLU A 640 39.19 9.85 0.47
CA GLU A 640 38.77 11.23 0.23
C GLU A 640 39.72 12.03 -0.68
N ASN A 641 40.98 11.71 -0.82
CA ASN A 641 41.97 12.40 -1.69
C ASN A 641 42.54 11.45 -2.76
N GLU A 642 41.88 10.39 -3.09
CA GLU A 642 42.35 9.41 -4.06
C GLU A 642 41.91 9.79 -5.47
N THR A 643 42.89 9.90 -6.39
CA THR A 643 42.61 10.14 -7.82
C THR A 643 42.14 8.83 -8.45
N THR A 644 40.97 8.81 -9.07
CA THR A 644 40.40 7.68 -9.78
C THR A 644 40.15 8.02 -11.23
N LEU A 645 40.28 7.05 -12.13
CA LEU A 645 39.98 7.22 -13.57
C LEU A 645 38.47 7.34 -13.82
N ALA A 646 37.65 6.57 -13.11
CA ALA A 646 36.20 6.63 -13.15
C ALA A 646 35.65 7.56 -12.05
N LYS A 647 34.43 8.08 -12.26
CA LYS A 647 33.69 8.78 -11.22
C LYS A 647 32.89 7.81 -10.37
N TYR A 648 33.13 7.83 -9.06
CA TYR A 648 32.49 6.93 -8.10
C TYR A 648 31.26 7.57 -7.44
N HIS A 649 30.20 6.75 -7.31
CA HIS A 649 28.95 7.10 -6.63
C HIS A 649 28.61 6.02 -5.62
N VAL A 650 28.04 6.40 -4.49
CA VAL A 650 27.62 5.46 -3.44
C VAL A 650 26.14 5.63 -3.17
N ILE A 651 25.38 4.52 -3.21
CA ILE A 651 23.92 4.51 -3.02
C ILE A 651 23.47 3.44 -2.05
N GLY A 652 22.23 3.59 -1.57
CA GLY A 652 21.55 2.60 -0.74
C GLY A 652 22.28 2.31 0.58
N GLY A 653 22.34 1.05 0.95
CA GLY A 653 22.97 0.60 2.20
C GLY A 653 24.48 0.88 2.28
N ALA A 654 25.19 0.88 1.16
CA ALA A 654 26.61 1.23 1.10
C ALA A 654 26.84 2.70 1.50
N LYS A 655 25.93 3.60 1.14
CA LYS A 655 25.97 5.02 1.53
C LYS A 655 25.67 5.20 3.01
N LEU A 656 24.57 4.62 3.47
CA LEU A 656 24.10 4.74 4.85
C LEU A 656 23.28 3.51 5.26
N ALA A 657 23.76 2.78 6.28
CA ALA A 657 23.06 1.62 6.82
C ALA A 657 21.90 1.99 7.74
N GLY A 658 21.94 3.16 8.38
CA GLY A 658 20.88 3.62 9.28
C GLY A 658 19.57 3.87 8.54
N GLU A 659 18.44 3.46 9.14
CA GLU A 659 17.09 3.65 8.57
C GLU A 659 16.99 3.21 7.09
N LEU A 660 17.71 2.14 6.74
CA LEU A 660 17.69 1.61 5.38
C LEU A 660 16.37 0.89 5.14
N ASP A 661 15.63 1.38 4.15
CA ASP A 661 14.48 0.69 3.58
C ASP A 661 14.60 0.60 2.05
N ALA A 662 13.78 -0.26 1.45
CA ALA A 662 13.78 -0.46 0.00
C ALA A 662 13.31 0.79 -0.76
N LYS A 663 12.45 1.61 -0.15
CA LYS A 663 11.96 2.87 -0.73
C LYS A 663 13.14 3.81 -1.01
N ARG A 664 13.99 4.05 0.00
CA ARG A 664 15.18 4.88 -0.15
C ARG A 664 16.18 4.27 -1.13
N ALA A 665 16.42 2.97 -1.02
CA ALA A 665 17.38 2.27 -1.87
C ALA A 665 17.02 2.33 -3.36
N ILE A 666 15.78 2.03 -3.74
CA ILE A 666 15.30 2.08 -5.13
C ILE A 666 15.31 3.53 -5.65
N ARG A 667 14.86 4.48 -4.83
CA ARG A 667 14.80 5.90 -5.20
C ARG A 667 16.19 6.48 -5.43
N GLU A 668 17.17 6.24 -4.55
CA GLU A 668 18.55 6.70 -4.72
C GLU A 668 19.18 6.16 -6.01
N GLY A 669 18.93 4.88 -6.33
CA GLY A 669 19.38 4.26 -7.59
C GLY A 669 18.79 4.95 -8.81
N ALA A 670 17.47 5.14 -8.82
CA ALA A 670 16.76 5.81 -9.92
C ALA A 670 17.17 7.28 -10.10
N GLU A 671 17.25 8.04 -9.01
CA GLU A 671 17.64 9.47 -9.04
C GLU A 671 19.10 9.68 -9.49
N LEU A 672 20.02 8.82 -9.04
CA LEU A 672 21.40 8.86 -9.51
C LEU A 672 21.43 8.58 -11.03
N ALA A 673 20.86 7.46 -11.44
CA ALA A 673 20.89 7.05 -12.86
C ALA A 673 20.18 8.05 -13.77
N ALA A 674 19.15 8.76 -13.31
CA ALA A 674 18.48 9.81 -14.06
C ALA A 674 19.39 11.02 -14.38
N ARG A 675 20.52 11.18 -13.67
CA ARG A 675 21.48 12.30 -13.82
C ARG A 675 22.80 11.93 -14.50
N LEU A 676 23.12 10.62 -14.63
CA LEU A 676 24.34 10.16 -15.30
C LEU A 676 24.35 10.58 -16.78
#